data_0ca92bc87bc4e71f583a99f2e7c81ae5
#
_entry.id   0ca92bc87bc4e71f583a99f2e7c81ae5
#
_cell.length_a   1.000
_cell.length_b   1.000
_cell.length_c   1.000
_cell.angle_alpha   90.00
_cell.angle_beta   90.00
_cell.angle_gamma   90.00
#
_symmetry.space_group_name_H-M   'P 1'
#
loop_
_entity.id
_entity.type
_entity.pdbx_description
1 polymer ?
#
loop_
_entity_poly.entity_id
_entity_poly.type
_entity_poly.pdbx_seq_one_letter_code
_entity_poly.pdbx_strand_id
1 'polypeptide(L)'
;MDKQKPLTAAVLIISTTASRDPSTDASAATLRQALQDHGGGRWDVVGESIVPDDVLRIQQQVTAWADGPNPPNLIITTGGTGFAVADCTPEAIDPLLHKKAPGLVHAMLAASLSVTPFAMMSRPAAGVRNKSIIVTLPGSPKGAQENLQAIIKTLPHACVQAAGADSRSLHAGGVKKLEADAGIGAAAEPLAKQTSGHSHDDNCRHHHNHQHGHAALVRHTHPDATGLSNNPQLGPTRRHRESPYPMLSVDRALTVIAEYTPGPQVVEQSVDERIIGSVLAETVKAKENVPGFRASIVDGYAVVAPKDGNMKGVFPVVAVSHAAPGEVKALKEGQVARITTGAPLPPGATSVIMVEDTVLKAMTEDGKEEKEIELQATGIKDGENVREVGSDIEQGSVILQQGEQISGVGGEVGLLAAVGVSKVKIYRRPVIGILSTGDEIVEHARAGPLRLGEVRDTNRITLMSAARERGFEVVDLGIASDKTGTLEETLRGGLRRADVLITTGGVSMGELDLLKPTIERHLGGTIHFGRVAMKPGKPTTFATVPVKDDAGHRLEKVIFSLPGNPASALVTFHLFVLPSLHRHCAITPAGLPRVSAVLAHDFAMDARPEYHRGVVSVGRDGLLTASSTGGQRSSRVGSLRSANALVCLPAGNVTKKKGDKVDVLLMSAIRGL
;
A
#
# COMPACT_ATOMS: atom_id res chain seq x y z
N MET A 1 -28.49 40.87 -33.53
CA MET A 1 -27.22 40.94 -32.75
C MET A 1 -27.50 41.88 -31.56
N ASP A 2 -27.83 41.31 -30.43
CA ASP A 2 -27.99 42.10 -29.19
C ASP A 2 -26.62 42.68 -28.81
N LYS A 3 -26.53 44.03 -28.78
CA LYS A 3 -25.34 44.72 -28.28
C LYS A 3 -25.22 44.41 -26.78
N GLN A 4 -24.37 43.45 -26.44
CA GLN A 4 -24.00 43.19 -25.05
C GLN A 4 -23.48 44.50 -24.43
N LYS A 5 -24.03 44.86 -23.26
CA LYS A 5 -23.62 46.05 -22.49
C LYS A 5 -22.08 45.97 -22.27
N PRO A 6 -21.33 47.07 -22.51
CA PRO A 6 -19.90 47.06 -22.28
C PRO A 6 -19.57 46.73 -20.81
N LEU A 7 -18.49 45.97 -20.60
CA LEU A 7 -17.96 45.69 -19.27
C LEU A 7 -17.08 46.84 -18.81
N THR A 8 -17.16 47.15 -17.52
CA THR A 8 -16.41 48.28 -16.94
C THR A 8 -15.13 47.79 -16.26
N ALA A 9 -14.03 48.49 -16.45
CA ALA A 9 -12.73 48.23 -15.82
C ALA A 9 -12.23 49.47 -15.06
N ALA A 10 -11.50 49.24 -13.96
CA ALA A 10 -10.72 50.26 -13.26
C ALA A 10 -9.25 49.84 -13.15
N VAL A 11 -8.34 50.79 -13.27
CA VAL A 11 -6.89 50.58 -13.27
C VAL A 11 -6.27 51.34 -12.09
N LEU A 12 -5.58 50.60 -11.20
CA LEU A 12 -4.85 51.15 -10.06
C LEU A 12 -3.35 50.96 -10.24
N ILE A 13 -2.63 52.07 -10.35
CA ILE A 13 -1.17 52.09 -10.39
C ILE A 13 -0.63 52.15 -8.96
N ILE A 14 0.20 51.21 -8.59
CA ILE A 14 0.83 51.14 -7.27
C ILE A 14 2.30 51.45 -7.45
N SER A 15 2.67 52.67 -7.12
CA SER A 15 4.04 53.15 -7.25
C SER A 15 4.24 54.41 -6.41
N THR A 16 5.17 54.36 -5.49
CA THR A 16 5.56 55.50 -4.66
C THR A 16 6.16 56.65 -5.53
N THR A 17 6.87 56.30 -6.60
CA THR A 17 7.42 57.29 -7.52
C THR A 17 6.30 58.00 -8.32
N ALA A 18 5.42 57.22 -8.96
CA ALA A 18 4.33 57.75 -9.77
C ALA A 18 3.27 58.50 -8.91
N SER A 19 3.11 58.16 -7.63
CA SER A 19 2.23 58.91 -6.73
C SER A 19 2.72 60.32 -6.39
N ARG A 20 4.06 60.56 -6.52
CA ARG A 20 4.68 61.87 -6.34
C ARG A 20 4.76 62.68 -7.65
N ASP A 21 5.02 61.97 -8.76
CA ASP A 21 5.09 62.56 -10.08
C ASP A 21 4.34 61.66 -11.09
N PRO A 22 3.06 61.93 -11.37
CA PRO A 22 2.27 61.14 -12.32
C PRO A 22 2.82 61.04 -13.73
N SER A 23 3.72 61.94 -14.14
CA SER A 23 4.32 61.91 -15.48
C SER A 23 5.27 60.71 -15.66
N THR A 24 5.69 60.06 -14.60
CA THR A 24 6.56 58.87 -14.60
C THR A 24 5.80 57.56 -14.83
N ASP A 25 4.45 57.60 -14.84
CA ASP A 25 3.65 56.38 -15.13
C ASP A 25 3.51 56.14 -16.62
N ALA A 26 3.93 54.95 -17.05
CA ALA A 26 3.74 54.45 -18.41
C ALA A 26 2.74 53.30 -18.46
N SER A 27 2.29 52.76 -17.29
CA SER A 27 1.51 51.56 -17.21
C SER A 27 0.02 51.75 -17.48
N ALA A 28 -0.57 52.89 -17.04
CA ALA A 28 -1.97 53.18 -17.26
C ALA A 28 -2.34 53.27 -18.76
N ALA A 29 -1.55 54.00 -19.54
CA ALA A 29 -1.75 54.12 -20.98
C ALA A 29 -1.62 52.76 -21.69
N THR A 30 -0.60 51.98 -21.31
CA THR A 30 -0.35 50.65 -21.88
C THR A 30 -1.48 49.67 -21.60
N LEU A 31 -2.02 49.63 -20.34
CA LEU A 31 -3.14 48.78 -19.97
C LEU A 31 -4.45 49.20 -20.63
N ARG A 32 -4.72 50.50 -20.75
CA ARG A 32 -5.86 51.01 -21.49
C ARG A 32 -5.84 50.58 -22.94
N GLN A 33 -4.69 50.75 -23.61
CA GLN A 33 -4.49 50.30 -24.98
C GLN A 33 -4.66 48.80 -25.14
N ALA A 34 -4.12 48.00 -24.21
CA ALA A 34 -4.29 46.53 -24.20
C ALA A 34 -5.76 46.10 -24.04
N LEU A 35 -6.54 46.77 -23.20
CA LEU A 35 -7.97 46.53 -23.06
C LEU A 35 -8.73 46.85 -24.37
N GLN A 36 -8.33 47.88 -25.11
CA GLN A 36 -8.91 48.23 -26.41
C GLN A 36 -8.55 47.24 -27.50
N ASP A 37 -7.25 46.93 -27.67
CA ASP A 37 -6.72 46.13 -28.77
C ASP A 37 -7.06 44.64 -28.64
N HIS A 38 -7.02 44.11 -27.42
CA HIS A 38 -7.16 42.67 -27.16
C HIS A 38 -8.49 42.29 -26.49
N GLY A 39 -9.22 43.30 -25.98
CA GLY A 39 -10.52 43.12 -25.30
C GLY A 39 -11.72 43.01 -26.21
N GLY A 40 -11.56 43.10 -27.53
CA GLY A 40 -12.62 43.00 -28.53
C GLY A 40 -13.68 44.10 -28.44
N GLY A 41 -13.32 45.32 -28.03
CA GLY A 41 -14.19 46.45 -27.89
C GLY A 41 -15.26 46.33 -26.77
N ARG A 42 -15.06 45.42 -25.81
CA ARG A 42 -15.99 45.11 -24.74
C ARG A 42 -15.73 45.88 -23.44
N TRP A 43 -14.62 46.59 -23.31
CA TRP A 43 -14.18 47.23 -22.08
C TRP A 43 -14.25 48.73 -22.12
N ASP A 44 -14.90 49.31 -21.06
CA ASP A 44 -14.94 50.71 -20.79
C ASP A 44 -14.18 50.99 -19.49
N VAL A 45 -13.12 51.83 -19.55
CA VAL A 45 -12.31 52.17 -18.37
C VAL A 45 -12.98 53.34 -17.65
N VAL A 46 -13.60 53.03 -16.51
CA VAL A 46 -14.43 53.95 -15.72
C VAL A 46 -13.69 54.59 -14.53
N GLY A 47 -12.45 54.11 -14.24
CA GLY A 47 -11.66 54.65 -13.14
C GLY A 47 -10.16 54.41 -13.32
N GLU A 48 -9.37 55.41 -13.00
CA GLU A 48 -7.91 55.31 -12.90
C GLU A 48 -7.45 56.04 -11.64
N SER A 49 -6.47 55.46 -10.95
CA SER A 49 -5.88 56.06 -9.74
C SER A 49 -4.45 55.63 -9.57
N ILE A 50 -3.65 56.48 -8.94
CA ILE A 50 -2.27 56.16 -8.56
C ILE A 50 -2.15 56.27 -7.06
N VAL A 51 -1.62 55.23 -6.42
CA VAL A 51 -1.37 55.20 -4.97
C VAL A 51 0.09 54.79 -4.70
N PRO A 52 0.67 55.22 -3.56
CA PRO A 52 1.97 54.73 -3.15
C PRO A 52 1.92 53.24 -2.77
N ASP A 53 3.10 52.60 -2.66
CA ASP A 53 3.26 51.25 -2.13
C ASP A 53 2.98 51.20 -0.61
N ASP A 54 1.68 51.33 -0.28
CA ASP A 54 1.14 51.32 1.07
C ASP A 54 -0.13 50.47 1.14
N VAL A 55 -0.11 49.44 2.02
CA VAL A 55 -1.20 48.46 2.15
C VAL A 55 -2.55 49.11 2.39
N LEU A 56 -2.62 50.10 3.27
CA LEU A 56 -3.89 50.77 3.63
C LEU A 56 -4.44 51.60 2.48
N ARG A 57 -3.58 52.32 1.76
CA ARG A 57 -3.97 53.12 0.60
C ARG A 57 -4.49 52.26 -0.56
N ILE A 58 -3.79 51.13 -0.83
CA ILE A 58 -4.23 50.17 -1.83
C ILE A 58 -5.61 49.59 -1.45
N GLN A 59 -5.75 49.14 -0.18
CA GLN A 59 -7.00 48.59 0.31
C GLN A 59 -8.16 49.57 0.26
N GLN A 60 -7.95 50.82 0.69
CA GLN A 60 -8.96 51.90 0.63
C GLN A 60 -9.45 52.12 -0.80
N GLN A 61 -8.54 52.22 -1.77
CA GLN A 61 -8.90 52.49 -3.16
C GLN A 61 -9.65 51.32 -3.79
N VAL A 62 -9.18 50.11 -3.59
CA VAL A 62 -9.83 48.91 -4.14
C VAL A 62 -11.19 48.67 -3.50
N THR A 63 -11.31 48.86 -2.19
CA THR A 63 -12.59 48.73 -1.46
C THR A 63 -13.57 49.80 -1.90
N ALA A 64 -13.15 51.04 -2.06
CA ALA A 64 -14.00 52.13 -2.55
C ALA A 64 -14.63 51.83 -3.92
N TRP A 65 -13.89 51.17 -4.80
CA TRP A 65 -14.40 50.73 -6.10
C TRP A 65 -15.27 49.48 -6.01
N ALA A 66 -14.80 48.42 -5.34
CA ALA A 66 -15.47 47.11 -5.34
C ALA A 66 -16.76 47.09 -4.48
N ASP A 67 -16.85 47.94 -3.44
CA ASP A 67 -17.97 48.02 -2.50
C ASP A 67 -18.85 49.25 -2.77
N GLY A 68 -18.47 50.09 -3.73
CA GLY A 68 -19.21 51.28 -4.12
C GLY A 68 -20.54 50.97 -4.80
N PRO A 69 -21.39 51.99 -5.04
CA PRO A 69 -22.72 51.81 -5.60
C PRO A 69 -22.70 51.28 -7.06
N ASN A 70 -21.64 51.56 -7.82
CA ASN A 70 -21.45 51.13 -9.21
C ASN A 70 -20.07 50.42 -9.35
N PRO A 71 -19.88 49.21 -8.83
CA PRO A 71 -18.59 48.56 -8.86
C PRO A 71 -18.19 48.19 -10.30
N PRO A 72 -16.93 48.42 -10.70
CA PRO A 72 -16.43 47.97 -11.99
C PRO A 72 -16.42 46.46 -12.05
N ASN A 73 -16.64 45.88 -13.25
CA ASN A 73 -16.58 44.42 -13.43
C ASN A 73 -15.16 43.86 -13.22
N LEU A 74 -14.14 44.66 -13.55
CA LEU A 74 -12.73 44.30 -13.44
C LEU A 74 -11.94 45.42 -12.75
N ILE A 75 -11.15 45.09 -11.75
CA ILE A 75 -10.18 45.98 -11.12
C ILE A 75 -8.78 45.41 -11.42
N ILE A 76 -7.97 46.18 -12.11
CA ILE A 76 -6.60 45.84 -12.43
C ILE A 76 -5.68 46.64 -11.53
N THR A 77 -4.79 45.99 -10.79
CA THR A 77 -3.71 46.69 -10.09
C THR A 77 -2.39 46.36 -10.77
N THR A 78 -1.45 47.29 -10.84
CA THR A 78 -0.13 47.08 -11.41
C THR A 78 0.95 47.74 -10.55
N GLY A 79 2.06 47.03 -10.32
CA GLY A 79 3.14 47.45 -9.45
C GLY A 79 3.14 46.75 -8.09
N GLY A 80 4.26 46.83 -7.37
CA GLY A 80 4.43 46.29 -6.00
C GLY A 80 4.24 44.79 -5.87
N THR A 81 4.49 43.98 -6.89
CA THR A 81 4.30 42.49 -6.89
C THR A 81 5.60 41.71 -6.74
N GLY A 82 6.77 42.34 -6.66
CA GLY A 82 8.07 41.68 -6.54
C GLY A 82 8.47 41.35 -5.09
N PHE A 83 9.78 41.19 -4.86
CA PHE A 83 10.37 40.84 -3.56
C PHE A 83 11.04 42.03 -2.85
N ALA A 84 10.96 43.25 -3.40
CA ALA A 84 11.51 44.41 -2.71
C ALA A 84 10.74 44.71 -1.41
N VAL A 85 11.41 45.34 -0.44
CA VAL A 85 10.79 45.64 0.85
C VAL A 85 9.54 46.51 0.71
N ALA A 86 9.48 47.35 -0.31
CA ALA A 86 8.32 48.20 -0.60
C ALA A 86 7.18 47.46 -1.32
N ASP A 87 7.45 46.28 -1.94
CA ASP A 87 6.44 45.54 -2.69
C ASP A 87 5.43 44.90 -1.75
N CYS A 88 4.21 45.46 -1.67
CA CYS A 88 3.16 45.06 -0.74
C CYS A 88 1.79 44.82 -1.41
N THR A 89 1.71 44.82 -2.74
CA THR A 89 0.44 44.66 -3.46
C THR A 89 -0.24 43.31 -3.16
N PRO A 90 0.41 42.14 -3.16
CA PRO A 90 -0.25 40.89 -2.82
C PRO A 90 -0.79 40.88 -1.39
N GLU A 91 -0.05 41.43 -0.44
CA GLU A 91 -0.42 41.54 0.98
C GLU A 91 -1.62 42.48 1.17
N ALA A 92 -1.75 43.50 0.34
CA ALA A 92 -2.91 44.40 0.34
C ALA A 92 -4.15 43.76 -0.28
N ILE A 93 -4.02 43.04 -1.38
CA ILE A 93 -5.13 42.52 -2.18
C ILE A 93 -5.66 41.18 -1.65
N ASP A 94 -4.81 40.25 -1.25
CA ASP A 94 -5.19 38.89 -0.82
C ASP A 94 -6.28 38.88 0.30
N PRO A 95 -6.18 39.71 1.35
CA PRO A 95 -7.21 39.79 2.38
C PRO A 95 -8.55 40.35 1.90
N LEU A 96 -8.58 41.09 0.80
CA LEU A 96 -9.79 41.68 0.24
C LEU A 96 -10.61 40.70 -0.59
N LEU A 97 -10.03 39.60 -1.04
CA LEU A 97 -10.66 38.63 -1.93
C LEU A 97 -11.62 37.70 -1.19
N HIS A 98 -12.92 37.75 -1.54
CA HIS A 98 -13.91 36.80 -1.03
C HIS A 98 -13.77 35.42 -1.63
N LYS A 99 -13.28 35.33 -2.89
CA LYS A 99 -13.00 34.08 -3.58
C LYS A 99 -11.69 34.23 -4.36
N LYS A 100 -10.69 33.43 -4.04
CA LYS A 100 -9.40 33.43 -4.80
C LYS A 100 -9.57 32.73 -6.14
N ALA A 101 -8.90 33.25 -7.18
CA ALA A 101 -8.89 32.72 -8.55
C ALA A 101 -7.49 32.25 -8.97
N PRO A 102 -7.00 31.12 -8.43
CA PRO A 102 -5.64 30.63 -8.69
C PRO A 102 -5.40 30.29 -10.17
N GLY A 103 -6.46 29.98 -10.94
CA GLY A 103 -6.36 29.75 -12.38
C GLY A 103 -5.94 31.00 -13.16
N LEU A 104 -6.41 32.20 -12.79
CA LEU A 104 -5.97 33.47 -13.39
C LEU A 104 -4.49 33.75 -13.05
N VAL A 105 -4.12 33.55 -11.78
CA VAL A 105 -2.72 33.69 -11.32
C VAL A 105 -1.79 32.78 -12.12
N HIS A 106 -2.21 31.52 -12.28
CA HIS A 106 -1.43 30.54 -13.05
C HIS A 106 -1.26 30.96 -14.52
N ALA A 107 -2.33 31.41 -15.17
CA ALA A 107 -2.28 31.85 -16.58
C ALA A 107 -1.32 33.04 -16.76
N MET A 108 -1.36 34.02 -15.86
CA MET A 108 -0.44 35.17 -15.88
C MET A 108 1.01 34.77 -15.66
N LEU A 109 1.28 33.95 -14.66
CA LEU A 109 2.64 33.46 -14.38
C LEU A 109 3.18 32.60 -15.52
N ALA A 110 2.37 31.71 -16.08
CA ALA A 110 2.78 30.86 -17.19
C ALA A 110 3.15 31.66 -18.43
N ALA A 111 2.37 32.71 -18.75
CA ALA A 111 2.69 33.63 -19.85
C ALA A 111 4.03 34.35 -19.61
N SER A 112 4.21 34.90 -18.41
CA SER A 112 5.45 35.62 -18.08
C SER A 112 6.68 34.71 -18.03
N LEU A 113 6.56 33.50 -17.47
CA LEU A 113 7.66 32.53 -17.42
C LEU A 113 8.06 32.03 -18.82
N SER A 114 7.16 32.05 -19.78
CA SER A 114 7.50 31.75 -21.18
C SER A 114 8.41 32.81 -21.84
N VAL A 115 8.40 34.04 -21.30
CA VAL A 115 9.20 35.16 -21.77
C VAL A 115 10.52 35.25 -20.99
N THR A 116 10.48 35.15 -19.67
CA THR A 116 11.67 35.27 -18.82
C THR A 116 11.58 34.43 -17.54
N PRO A 117 12.66 33.74 -17.15
CA PRO A 117 12.72 33.03 -15.86
C PRO A 117 12.56 33.97 -14.65
N PHE A 118 12.90 35.27 -14.78
CA PHE A 118 12.73 36.24 -13.69
C PHE A 118 11.29 36.52 -13.31
N ALA A 119 10.32 36.09 -14.12
CA ALA A 119 8.90 36.14 -13.77
C ALA A 119 8.55 35.32 -12.50
N MET A 120 9.40 34.36 -12.10
CA MET A 120 9.25 33.63 -10.82
C MET A 120 9.34 34.55 -9.59
N MET A 121 9.88 35.75 -9.74
CA MET A 121 9.98 36.75 -8.66
C MET A 121 8.72 37.62 -8.54
N SER A 122 7.72 37.43 -9.40
CA SER A 122 6.42 38.11 -9.30
C SER A 122 5.45 37.27 -8.46
N ARG A 123 4.70 37.92 -7.57
CA ARG A 123 3.73 37.34 -6.64
C ARG A 123 2.31 37.86 -6.95
N PRO A 124 1.72 37.55 -8.12
CA PRO A 124 0.42 38.06 -8.49
C PRO A 124 -0.70 37.46 -7.61
N ALA A 125 -1.75 38.24 -7.35
CA ALA A 125 -2.98 37.80 -6.72
C ALA A 125 -4.17 38.03 -7.68
N ALA A 126 -5.16 37.15 -7.65
CA ALA A 126 -6.40 37.34 -8.40
C ALA A 126 -7.60 36.70 -7.69
N GLY A 127 -8.76 37.27 -7.83
CA GLY A 127 -9.98 36.75 -7.21
C GLY A 127 -11.20 37.65 -7.42
N VAL A 128 -12.25 37.33 -6.66
CA VAL A 128 -13.55 38.04 -6.68
C VAL A 128 -13.77 38.77 -5.36
N ARG A 129 -14.11 40.03 -5.42
CA ARG A 129 -14.71 40.77 -4.31
C ARG A 129 -16.09 41.30 -4.74
N ASN A 130 -17.14 40.91 -4.03
CA ASN A 130 -18.53 41.17 -4.39
C ASN A 130 -18.83 40.82 -5.86
N LYS A 131 -18.95 41.80 -6.75
CA LYS A 131 -19.26 41.66 -8.17
C LYS A 131 -18.06 41.97 -9.09
N SER A 132 -16.91 42.32 -8.51
CA SER A 132 -15.69 42.69 -9.23
C SER A 132 -14.68 41.57 -9.26
N ILE A 133 -14.07 41.31 -10.42
CA ILE A 133 -12.82 40.52 -10.54
C ILE A 133 -11.66 41.48 -10.24
N ILE A 134 -10.73 41.05 -9.40
CA ILE A 134 -9.52 41.81 -9.07
C ILE A 134 -8.32 40.99 -9.58
N VAL A 135 -7.38 41.61 -10.31
CA VAL A 135 -6.14 40.99 -10.78
C VAL A 135 -4.96 41.92 -10.50
N THR A 136 -3.84 41.35 -10.06
CA THR A 136 -2.61 42.10 -9.84
C THR A 136 -1.59 41.78 -10.93
N LEU A 137 -1.02 42.77 -11.57
CA LEU A 137 -0.07 42.66 -12.67
C LEU A 137 1.31 43.18 -12.26
N PRO A 138 2.39 42.76 -12.93
CA PRO A 138 3.74 43.29 -12.70
C PRO A 138 3.82 44.80 -12.92
N GLY A 139 4.79 45.47 -12.26
CA GLY A 139 4.96 46.90 -12.36
C GLY A 139 5.60 47.36 -13.70
N SER A 140 6.25 46.47 -14.47
CA SER A 140 6.78 46.82 -15.77
C SER A 140 5.66 46.90 -16.82
N PRO A 141 5.56 47.99 -17.62
CA PRO A 141 4.46 48.15 -18.59
C PRO A 141 4.35 46.96 -19.55
N LYS A 142 5.45 46.44 -20.05
CA LYS A 142 5.48 45.27 -20.93
C LYS A 142 4.98 43.99 -20.21
N GLY A 143 5.47 43.73 -19.01
CA GLY A 143 5.03 42.57 -18.21
C GLY A 143 3.55 42.66 -17.83
N ALA A 144 3.05 43.84 -17.51
CA ALA A 144 1.62 44.07 -17.22
C ALA A 144 0.77 43.78 -18.46
N GLN A 145 1.19 44.24 -19.64
CA GLN A 145 0.50 43.97 -20.89
C GLN A 145 0.46 42.48 -21.24
N GLU A 146 1.61 41.78 -21.16
CA GLU A 146 1.71 40.34 -21.43
C GLU A 146 0.81 39.51 -20.49
N ASN A 147 0.79 39.86 -19.21
CA ASN A 147 -0.09 39.19 -18.24
C ASN A 147 -1.57 39.43 -18.52
N LEU A 148 -1.95 40.67 -18.85
CA LEU A 148 -3.32 40.99 -19.22
C LEU A 148 -3.74 40.25 -20.50
N GLN A 149 -2.90 40.22 -21.53
CA GLN A 149 -3.16 39.49 -22.78
C GLN A 149 -3.40 37.98 -22.54
N ALA A 150 -2.73 37.37 -21.56
CA ALA A 150 -2.90 35.97 -21.24
C ALA A 150 -4.30 35.61 -20.72
N ILE A 151 -4.99 36.55 -20.09
CA ILE A 151 -6.28 36.31 -19.41
C ILE A 151 -7.46 37.08 -20.04
N ILE A 152 -7.22 38.14 -20.82
CA ILE A 152 -8.24 39.08 -21.28
C ILE A 152 -9.40 38.44 -22.04
N LYS A 153 -9.16 37.38 -22.80
CA LYS A 153 -10.20 36.68 -23.56
C LYS A 153 -11.17 35.90 -22.68
N THR A 154 -10.76 35.48 -21.49
CA THR A 154 -11.58 34.72 -20.54
C THR A 154 -12.26 35.63 -19.48
N LEU A 155 -11.72 36.83 -19.27
CA LEU A 155 -12.23 37.81 -18.28
C LEU A 155 -13.71 38.20 -18.50
N PRO A 156 -14.22 38.40 -19.72
CA PRO A 156 -15.64 38.76 -19.91
C PRO A 156 -16.57 37.69 -19.31
N HIS A 157 -16.28 36.42 -19.53
CA HIS A 157 -17.07 35.32 -18.94
C HIS A 157 -16.98 35.32 -17.41
N ALA A 158 -15.77 35.48 -16.86
CA ALA A 158 -15.54 35.52 -15.42
C ALA A 158 -16.25 36.69 -14.75
N CYS A 159 -16.25 37.87 -15.38
CA CYS A 159 -16.95 39.07 -14.89
C CYS A 159 -18.49 38.90 -14.86
N VAL A 160 -19.05 38.28 -15.90
CA VAL A 160 -20.49 37.99 -15.95
C VAL A 160 -20.90 36.99 -14.87
N GLN A 161 -20.09 36.00 -14.59
CA GLN A 161 -20.31 35.08 -13.48
C GLN A 161 -20.18 35.78 -12.12
N ALA A 162 -19.16 36.61 -11.92
CA ALA A 162 -18.97 37.36 -10.69
C ALA A 162 -20.14 38.33 -10.41
N ALA A 163 -20.75 38.90 -11.47
CA ALA A 163 -21.92 39.75 -11.38
C ALA A 163 -23.23 39.03 -11.00
N GLY A 164 -23.22 37.71 -10.91
CA GLY A 164 -24.35 36.89 -10.43
C GLY A 164 -25.19 36.24 -11.51
N ALA A 165 -24.71 36.15 -12.76
CA ALA A 165 -25.39 35.42 -13.81
C ALA A 165 -25.47 33.91 -13.52
N ASP A 166 -26.57 33.26 -13.92
CA ASP A 166 -26.78 31.84 -13.71
C ASP A 166 -25.73 30.99 -14.46
N SER A 167 -24.92 30.26 -13.70
CA SER A 167 -23.83 29.44 -14.22
C SER A 167 -24.31 28.35 -15.19
N ARG A 168 -25.54 27.82 -15.03
CA ARG A 168 -26.08 26.78 -15.92
C ARG A 168 -26.38 27.33 -17.30
N SER A 169 -26.94 28.53 -17.36
CA SER A 169 -27.26 29.21 -18.63
C SER A 169 -25.98 29.62 -19.38
N LEU A 170 -24.95 30.08 -18.65
CA LEU A 170 -23.67 30.48 -19.21
C LEU A 170 -22.86 29.30 -19.79
N HIS A 171 -23.03 28.10 -19.24
CA HIS A 171 -22.35 26.90 -19.71
C HIS A 171 -23.20 26.02 -20.66
N ALA A 172 -24.41 26.48 -20.99
CA ALA A 172 -25.28 25.79 -21.95
C ALA A 172 -24.64 25.79 -23.35
N GLY A 173 -24.14 24.63 -23.79
CA GLY A 173 -23.43 24.45 -25.06
C GLY A 173 -22.00 23.94 -24.93
N GLY A 174 -21.52 23.75 -23.68
CA GLY A 174 -20.23 23.09 -23.39
C GLY A 174 -19.01 23.97 -23.64
N VAL A 175 -17.81 23.42 -23.36
CA VAL A 175 -16.52 24.12 -23.42
C VAL A 175 -16.22 24.68 -24.82
N LYS A 176 -16.53 23.96 -25.88
CA LYS A 176 -16.30 24.40 -27.29
C LYS A 176 -17.05 25.70 -27.62
N LYS A 177 -18.28 25.88 -27.10
CA LYS A 177 -19.04 27.11 -27.31
C LYS A 177 -18.45 28.26 -26.53
N LEU A 178 -18.01 28.04 -25.30
CA LEU A 178 -17.31 29.03 -24.48
C LEU A 178 -16.00 29.51 -25.11
N GLU A 179 -15.23 28.60 -25.67
CA GLU A 179 -14.00 28.91 -26.40
C GLU A 179 -14.28 29.73 -27.67
N ALA A 180 -15.34 29.38 -28.42
CA ALA A 180 -15.75 30.13 -29.60
C ALA A 180 -16.25 31.53 -29.24
N ASP A 181 -17.07 31.67 -28.18
CA ASP A 181 -17.60 32.93 -27.68
C ASP A 181 -16.48 33.84 -27.12
N ALA A 182 -15.39 33.24 -26.60
CA ALA A 182 -14.21 33.96 -26.13
C ALA A 182 -13.22 34.30 -27.27
N GLY A 183 -13.49 33.88 -28.51
CA GLY A 183 -12.59 34.08 -29.65
C GLY A 183 -11.27 33.31 -29.50
N ILE A 184 -11.30 32.18 -28.78
CA ILE A 184 -10.18 31.23 -28.65
C ILE A 184 -10.37 30.24 -29.79
N GLY A 185 -9.57 30.38 -30.89
CA GLY A 185 -9.68 29.54 -32.09
C GLY A 185 -9.54 28.05 -31.77
N ALA A 186 -10.41 27.23 -32.37
CA ALA A 186 -10.37 25.79 -32.28
C ALA A 186 -9.02 25.27 -32.78
N ALA A 187 -8.25 24.65 -31.89
CA ALA A 187 -7.18 23.77 -32.29
C ALA A 187 -7.79 22.61 -33.08
N ALA A 188 -7.19 22.26 -34.21
CA ALA A 188 -7.64 21.33 -35.25
C ALA A 188 -8.38 20.11 -34.74
N GLU A 189 -9.49 19.76 -35.45
CA GLU A 189 -10.32 18.57 -35.23
C GLU A 189 -9.51 17.27 -35.29
N PRO A 190 -9.85 16.27 -34.48
CA PRO A 190 -9.29 14.93 -34.64
C PRO A 190 -9.92 14.28 -35.89
N LEU A 191 -9.09 13.90 -36.85
CA LEU A 191 -9.48 13.12 -38.02
C LEU A 191 -10.25 11.85 -37.62
N ALA A 192 -11.44 11.75 -38.18
CA ALA A 192 -12.28 10.56 -38.14
C ALA A 192 -11.59 9.37 -38.83
N LYS A 193 -11.87 8.19 -38.29
CA LYS A 193 -11.49 6.87 -38.79
C LYS A 193 -11.72 6.71 -40.30
N GLN A 194 -10.69 6.31 -41.04
CA GLN A 194 -10.83 5.49 -42.21
C GLN A 194 -10.01 4.21 -42.03
N THR A 195 -10.75 3.11 -42.08
CA THR A 195 -10.26 1.75 -42.18
C THR A 195 -9.79 1.49 -43.61
N SER A 196 -8.54 1.09 -43.80
CA SER A 196 -8.16 0.15 -44.87
C SER A 196 -6.79 -0.45 -44.52
N GLY A 197 -6.77 -1.79 -44.52
CA GLY A 197 -5.55 -2.55 -44.31
C GLY A 197 -4.62 -2.48 -45.53
N HIS A 198 -3.35 -2.69 -45.26
CA HIS A 198 -2.49 -3.60 -46.01
C HIS A 198 -1.13 -3.78 -45.32
N SER A 199 -0.65 -4.98 -45.49
CA SER A 199 0.53 -5.66 -44.99
C SER A 199 1.88 -5.14 -45.49
N HIS A 200 2.93 -5.42 -44.67
CA HIS A 200 4.36 -5.68 -45.03
C HIS A 200 5.15 -4.59 -45.79
N ASP A 201 6.29 -4.17 -45.37
CA ASP A 201 7.60 -4.79 -45.39
C ASP A 201 8.71 -3.87 -44.88
N ASP A 202 9.80 -4.51 -44.58
CA ASP A 202 11.06 -4.03 -44.03
C ASP A 202 11.78 -2.89 -44.77
N ASN A 203 12.59 -2.21 -43.95
CA ASN A 203 13.89 -1.64 -44.33
C ASN A 203 13.92 -0.43 -45.27
N CYS A 204 14.30 0.71 -44.72
CA CYS A 204 15.42 1.51 -45.31
C CYS A 204 15.73 2.77 -44.46
N ARG A 205 16.99 2.88 -44.11
CA ARG A 205 17.66 4.13 -43.72
C ARG A 205 17.65 5.10 -44.89
N HIS A 206 17.18 6.33 -44.68
CA HIS A 206 17.74 7.49 -45.40
C HIS A 206 17.56 8.78 -44.60
N HIS A 207 18.69 9.46 -44.37
CA HIS A 207 18.76 10.86 -43.96
C HIS A 207 18.21 11.75 -45.06
N HIS A 208 17.23 12.60 -44.74
CA HIS A 208 17.03 13.85 -45.47
C HIS A 208 16.75 15.00 -44.52
N ASN A 209 17.68 15.95 -44.57
CA ASN A 209 17.66 17.24 -43.92
C ASN A 209 16.71 18.16 -44.72
N HIS A 210 15.55 18.51 -44.15
CA HIS A 210 14.74 19.62 -44.68
C HIS A 210 14.44 20.59 -43.56
N GLN A 211 15.11 21.72 -43.60
CA GLN A 211 14.75 22.94 -42.88
C GLN A 211 13.43 23.46 -43.42
N HIS A 212 12.34 23.33 -42.64
CA HIS A 212 11.18 24.19 -42.72
C HIS A 212 10.84 24.68 -41.33
N GLY A 213 10.84 26.00 -41.16
CA GLY A 213 10.54 26.67 -39.88
C GLY A 213 9.10 26.45 -39.46
N HIS A 214 8.91 25.45 -38.64
CA HIS A 214 7.72 25.32 -37.80
C HIS A 214 8.11 25.65 -36.37
N ALA A 215 7.29 26.46 -35.70
CA ALA A 215 7.45 26.76 -34.28
C ALA A 215 7.76 25.45 -33.55
N ALA A 216 8.94 25.38 -32.94
CA ALA A 216 9.45 24.17 -32.30
C ALA A 216 8.46 23.73 -31.21
N LEU A 217 7.77 22.63 -31.45
CA LEU A 217 7.13 21.87 -30.39
C LEU A 217 8.21 21.59 -29.35
N VAL A 218 8.07 22.18 -28.17
CA VAL A 218 8.97 21.93 -27.05
C VAL A 218 8.87 20.44 -26.74
N ARG A 219 9.87 19.67 -27.17
CA ARG A 219 10.00 18.26 -26.82
C ARG A 219 10.14 18.18 -25.32
N HIS A 220 9.38 17.28 -24.72
CA HIS A 220 9.48 16.99 -23.30
C HIS A 220 10.95 16.75 -22.94
N THR A 221 11.43 17.48 -21.94
CA THR A 221 12.84 17.49 -21.51
C THR A 221 13.31 16.09 -21.11
N HIS A 222 14.58 15.82 -21.39
CA HIS A 222 15.28 14.65 -20.85
C HIS A 222 15.18 14.64 -19.32
N PRO A 223 15.05 13.46 -18.70
CA PRO A 223 15.09 13.35 -17.25
C PRO A 223 16.39 13.91 -16.71
N ASP A 224 16.30 14.67 -15.60
CA ASP A 224 17.49 15.03 -14.83
C ASP A 224 18.27 13.76 -14.49
N ALA A 225 19.60 13.82 -14.57
CA ALA A 225 20.51 12.69 -14.40
C ALA A 225 20.47 12.01 -13.02
N THR A 226 19.58 12.44 -12.11
CA THR A 226 19.49 11.98 -10.72
C THR A 226 18.29 11.09 -10.39
N GLY A 227 17.42 10.76 -11.37
CA GLY A 227 16.28 9.85 -11.14
C GLY A 227 15.41 9.68 -12.38
N LEU A 228 14.76 8.52 -12.51
CA LEU A 228 13.87 8.20 -13.63
C LEU A 228 12.46 8.80 -13.46
N SER A 229 12.04 9.15 -12.23
CA SER A 229 10.72 9.69 -11.95
C SER A 229 10.54 11.11 -12.45
N ASN A 230 9.29 11.48 -12.78
CA ASN A 230 8.94 12.85 -13.15
C ASN A 230 9.36 13.84 -12.06
N ASN A 231 9.89 15.01 -12.46
CA ASN A 231 10.13 16.08 -11.51
C ASN A 231 8.78 16.76 -11.15
N PRO A 232 8.36 16.74 -9.87
CA PRO A 232 7.09 17.35 -9.44
C PRO A 232 7.00 18.86 -9.70
N GLN A 233 8.14 19.54 -9.80
CA GLN A 233 8.21 20.98 -10.07
C GLN A 233 7.98 21.33 -11.55
N LEU A 234 8.02 20.33 -12.45
CA LEU A 234 7.71 20.54 -13.86
C LEU A 234 6.19 20.50 -14.08
N GLY A 235 5.66 21.50 -14.79
CA GLY A 235 4.25 21.54 -15.18
C GLY A 235 3.84 20.31 -16.03
N PRO A 236 2.54 20.02 -16.15
CA PRO A 236 2.04 18.79 -16.79
C PRO A 236 2.49 18.59 -18.23
N THR A 237 2.79 19.66 -18.96
CA THR A 237 3.30 19.62 -20.35
C THR A 237 4.75 19.19 -20.48
N ARG A 238 5.54 19.28 -19.39
CA ARG A 238 6.98 18.94 -19.37
C ARG A 238 7.25 17.57 -18.72
N ARG A 239 6.22 16.86 -18.29
CA ARG A 239 6.35 15.53 -17.71
C ARG A 239 6.39 14.46 -18.80
N HIS A 240 7.01 13.33 -18.48
CA HIS A 240 6.98 12.17 -19.37
C HIS A 240 5.52 11.75 -19.60
N ARG A 241 5.11 11.61 -20.86
CA ARG A 241 3.79 11.03 -21.22
C ARG A 241 3.77 9.52 -21.07
N GLU A 242 4.93 8.89 -21.15
CA GLU A 242 5.12 7.47 -20.92
C GLU A 242 5.97 7.27 -19.67
N SER A 243 5.68 6.20 -18.93
CA SER A 243 6.46 5.87 -17.75
C SER A 243 7.90 5.53 -18.15
N PRO A 244 8.92 6.11 -17.51
CA PRO A 244 10.33 5.79 -17.78
C PRO A 244 10.72 4.38 -17.32
N TYR A 245 9.87 3.75 -16.49
CA TYR A 245 10.11 2.38 -16.01
C TYR A 245 9.61 1.37 -17.05
N PRO A 246 10.41 0.38 -17.43
CA PRO A 246 10.01 -0.67 -18.36
C PRO A 246 8.86 -1.49 -17.77
N MET A 247 8.03 -2.05 -18.67
CA MET A 247 6.98 -2.97 -18.29
C MET A 247 7.59 -4.35 -18.05
N LEU A 248 7.58 -4.84 -16.80
CA LEU A 248 8.06 -6.18 -16.47
C LEU A 248 6.94 -7.22 -16.58
N SER A 249 7.31 -8.47 -16.89
CA SER A 249 6.41 -9.60 -16.64
C SER A 249 6.27 -9.85 -15.13
N VAL A 250 5.22 -10.58 -14.73
CA VAL A 250 5.02 -10.93 -13.31
C VAL A 250 6.21 -11.74 -12.78
N ASP A 251 6.69 -12.74 -13.54
CA ASP A 251 7.82 -13.58 -13.14
C ASP A 251 9.11 -12.77 -12.97
N ARG A 252 9.36 -11.82 -13.89
CA ARG A 252 10.53 -10.94 -13.75
C ARG A 252 10.40 -10.02 -12.54
N ALA A 253 9.21 -9.50 -12.26
CA ALA A 253 8.97 -8.69 -11.07
C ALA A 253 9.21 -9.50 -9.78
N LEU A 254 8.74 -10.75 -9.73
CA LEU A 254 9.00 -11.66 -8.60
C LEU A 254 10.50 -11.96 -8.43
N THR A 255 11.23 -12.17 -9.53
CA THR A 255 12.69 -12.34 -9.49
C THR A 255 13.38 -11.12 -8.88
N VAL A 256 13.01 -9.92 -9.32
CA VAL A 256 13.56 -8.66 -8.80
C VAL A 256 13.22 -8.48 -7.31
N ILE A 257 11.99 -8.77 -6.90
CA ILE A 257 11.60 -8.73 -5.49
C ILE A 257 12.46 -9.70 -4.67
N ALA A 258 12.64 -10.93 -5.14
CA ALA A 258 13.47 -11.91 -4.45
C ALA A 258 14.95 -11.48 -4.37
N GLU A 259 15.48 -10.81 -5.37
CA GLU A 259 16.86 -10.29 -5.41
C GLU A 259 17.10 -9.18 -4.40
N TYR A 260 16.17 -8.20 -4.32
CA TYR A 260 16.35 -6.98 -3.53
C TYR A 260 15.62 -6.99 -2.18
N THR A 261 14.85 -8.02 -1.85
CA THR A 261 14.32 -8.18 -0.49
C THR A 261 15.44 -8.60 0.46
N PRO A 262 15.65 -7.90 1.58
CA PRO A 262 16.64 -8.28 2.59
C PRO A 262 16.47 -9.73 3.06
N GLY A 263 17.59 -10.38 3.36
CA GLY A 263 17.61 -11.74 3.89
C GLY A 263 16.98 -11.84 5.29
N PRO A 264 16.65 -13.06 5.72
CA PRO A 264 16.04 -13.30 7.01
C PRO A 264 17.01 -13.00 8.17
N GLN A 265 16.47 -12.45 9.26
CA GLN A 265 17.22 -12.16 10.49
C GLN A 265 16.88 -13.19 11.56
N VAL A 266 17.88 -13.66 12.29
CA VAL A 266 17.71 -14.64 13.36
C VAL A 266 17.48 -13.95 14.69
N VAL A 267 16.48 -14.43 15.45
CA VAL A 267 16.21 -14.00 16.82
C VAL A 267 15.95 -15.22 17.71
N GLU A 268 16.28 -15.11 19.00
CA GLU A 268 15.91 -16.11 19.99
C GLU A 268 14.53 -15.77 20.56
N GLN A 269 13.63 -16.76 20.62
CA GLN A 269 12.26 -16.61 21.09
C GLN A 269 11.89 -17.71 22.07
N SER A 270 11.12 -17.37 23.10
CA SER A 270 10.53 -18.35 24.01
C SER A 270 9.55 -19.28 23.28
N VAL A 271 9.50 -20.53 23.72
CA VAL A 271 8.55 -21.53 23.19
C VAL A 271 7.18 -21.29 23.81
N ASP A 272 6.35 -20.55 23.07
CA ASP A 272 4.95 -20.27 23.38
C ASP A 272 4.18 -20.05 22.05
N GLU A 273 2.90 -19.66 22.15
CA GLU A 273 2.05 -19.46 20.95
C GLU A 273 2.58 -18.42 19.95
N ARG A 274 3.47 -17.53 20.35
CA ARG A 274 4.04 -16.48 19.47
C ARG A 274 4.96 -17.03 18.40
N ILE A 275 5.52 -18.23 18.59
CA ILE A 275 6.38 -18.87 17.57
C ILE A 275 5.57 -19.56 16.48
N ILE A 276 4.25 -19.73 16.62
CA ILE A 276 3.40 -20.38 15.60
C ILE A 276 3.52 -19.64 14.27
N GLY A 277 3.78 -20.39 13.20
CA GLY A 277 4.00 -19.88 11.84
C GLY A 277 5.41 -19.32 11.59
N SER A 278 6.30 -19.29 12.59
CA SER A 278 7.72 -18.96 12.41
C SER A 278 8.49 -20.13 11.86
N VAL A 279 9.61 -19.85 11.18
CA VAL A 279 10.52 -20.87 10.65
C VAL A 279 11.74 -20.96 11.55
N LEU A 280 12.15 -22.18 11.89
CA LEU A 280 13.32 -22.44 12.72
C LEU A 280 14.61 -22.03 11.99
N ALA A 281 15.46 -21.30 12.69
CA ALA A 281 16.80 -20.91 12.24
C ALA A 281 17.91 -21.83 12.74
N GLU A 282 17.55 -22.89 13.48
CA GLU A 282 18.48 -23.88 14.00
C GLU A 282 17.85 -25.28 13.99
N THR A 283 18.69 -26.30 14.02
CA THR A 283 18.24 -27.68 14.26
C THR A 283 18.13 -27.91 15.76
N VAL A 284 16.96 -28.31 16.22
CA VAL A 284 16.65 -28.51 17.64
C VAL A 284 16.82 -29.97 18.02
N LYS A 285 17.53 -30.20 19.12
CA LYS A 285 17.76 -31.55 19.70
C LYS A 285 17.04 -31.65 21.03
N ALA A 286 16.56 -32.87 21.35
CA ALA A 286 15.95 -33.17 22.63
C ALA A 286 16.94 -32.93 23.79
N LYS A 287 16.51 -32.16 24.80
CA LYS A 287 17.32 -31.91 26.02
C LYS A 287 17.18 -33.04 27.02
N GLU A 288 16.05 -33.74 27.00
CA GLU A 288 15.66 -34.79 27.94
C GLU A 288 15.11 -35.98 27.18
N ASN A 289 15.16 -37.15 27.81
CA ASN A 289 14.47 -38.34 27.34
C ASN A 289 12.94 -38.22 27.55
N VAL A 290 12.15 -38.80 26.65
CA VAL A 290 10.71 -38.97 26.84
C VAL A 290 10.34 -40.43 26.67
N PRO A 291 9.85 -41.09 27.73
CA PRO A 291 9.77 -40.62 29.13
C PRO A 291 11.19 -40.52 29.75
N GLY A 292 11.30 -39.71 30.82
CA GLY A 292 12.54 -39.53 31.58
C GLY A 292 12.83 -40.67 32.58
N PHE A 293 11.89 -41.60 32.77
CA PHE A 293 11.99 -42.77 33.66
C PHE A 293 11.23 -43.95 33.06
N ARG A 294 11.54 -45.18 33.54
CA ARG A 294 10.76 -46.38 33.18
C ARG A 294 9.34 -46.25 33.76
N ALA A 295 8.31 -46.40 32.95
CA ALA A 295 6.92 -46.21 33.32
C ALA A 295 6.05 -47.40 32.94
N SER A 296 5.01 -47.65 33.68
CA SER A 296 4.02 -48.66 33.30
C SER A 296 3.16 -48.17 32.14
N ILE A 297 2.87 -49.05 31.18
CA ILE A 297 1.90 -48.79 30.09
C ILE A 297 0.50 -49.34 30.41
N VAL A 298 0.34 -50.04 31.51
CA VAL A 298 -0.93 -50.64 31.97
C VAL A 298 -1.16 -50.39 33.47
N ASP A 299 -2.38 -50.58 33.94
CA ASP A 299 -2.68 -50.71 35.35
C ASP A 299 -2.46 -52.13 35.80
N GLY A 300 -1.81 -52.31 36.96
CA GLY A 300 -1.48 -53.65 37.42
C GLY A 300 -0.47 -53.66 38.56
N TYR A 301 0.46 -54.59 38.49
CA TYR A 301 1.47 -54.84 39.56
C TYR A 301 2.85 -54.90 39.00
N ALA A 302 3.72 -54.05 39.46
CA ALA A 302 5.14 -54.10 39.16
C ALA A 302 5.79 -55.28 39.87
N VAL A 303 6.63 -56.04 39.16
CA VAL A 303 7.24 -57.29 39.62
C VAL A 303 8.73 -57.32 39.29
N VAL A 304 9.48 -58.15 40.00
CA VAL A 304 10.79 -58.61 39.57
C VAL A 304 10.58 -59.92 38.82
N ALA A 305 10.64 -59.92 37.50
CA ALA A 305 10.40 -61.09 36.67
C ALA A 305 11.51 -62.17 36.93
N PRO A 306 11.15 -63.39 37.31
CA PRO A 306 12.14 -64.48 37.44
C PRO A 306 12.63 -64.94 36.06
N LYS A 307 13.80 -65.58 36.02
CA LYS A 307 14.42 -66.00 34.74
C LYS A 307 13.56 -66.96 33.91
N ASP A 308 12.72 -67.79 34.60
CA ASP A 308 11.80 -68.72 33.96
C ASP A 308 10.48 -68.08 33.54
N GLY A 309 10.27 -66.82 33.90
CA GLY A 309 9.05 -66.05 33.61
C GLY A 309 7.80 -66.52 34.34
N ASN A 310 7.90 -67.41 35.31
CA ASN A 310 6.74 -67.97 36.03
C ASN A 310 6.41 -67.13 37.27
N MET A 311 5.33 -66.37 37.22
CA MET A 311 4.83 -65.51 38.31
C MET A 311 3.55 -66.04 38.94
N LYS A 312 3.22 -67.35 38.77
CA LYS A 312 2.04 -67.93 39.46
C LYS A 312 2.28 -68.01 40.93
N GLY A 313 1.36 -67.50 41.74
CA GLY A 313 1.42 -67.57 43.19
C GLY A 313 0.85 -66.35 43.88
N VAL A 314 0.84 -66.39 45.25
CA VAL A 314 0.35 -65.30 46.09
C VAL A 314 1.55 -64.45 46.53
N PHE A 315 1.43 -63.14 46.33
CA PHE A 315 2.50 -62.15 46.59
C PHE A 315 2.00 -61.03 47.49
N PRO A 316 2.84 -60.54 48.44
CA PRO A 316 2.52 -59.35 49.24
C PRO A 316 2.65 -58.07 48.42
N VAL A 317 1.66 -57.20 48.53
CA VAL A 317 1.70 -55.83 47.97
C VAL A 317 2.43 -54.94 48.96
N VAL A 318 3.62 -54.47 48.61
CA VAL A 318 4.50 -53.74 49.56
C VAL A 318 4.54 -52.23 49.33
N ALA A 319 4.01 -51.79 48.21
CA ALA A 319 3.97 -50.37 47.83
C ALA A 319 2.86 -50.10 46.79
N VAL A 320 2.53 -48.86 46.62
CA VAL A 320 1.69 -48.36 45.54
C VAL A 320 2.47 -47.27 44.81
N SER A 321 2.59 -47.38 43.50
CA SER A 321 3.20 -46.37 42.64
C SER A 321 2.12 -45.67 41.81
N HIS A 322 1.99 -44.39 42.01
CA HIS A 322 1.09 -43.54 41.24
C HIS A 322 1.85 -42.66 40.22
N ALA A 323 1.17 -42.20 39.22
CA ALA A 323 1.72 -41.22 38.26
C ALA A 323 1.78 -39.82 38.92
N ALA A 324 2.61 -39.70 39.96
CA ALA A 324 2.83 -38.47 40.72
C ALA A 324 4.29 -38.38 41.19
N PRO A 325 4.85 -37.19 41.40
CA PRO A 325 6.16 -37.04 42.01
C PRO A 325 6.20 -37.63 43.41
N GLY A 326 7.21 -38.48 43.69
CA GLY A 326 7.39 -39.09 45.01
C GLY A 326 8.50 -40.12 45.01
N GLU A 327 8.93 -40.51 46.22
CA GLU A 327 9.88 -41.64 46.40
C GLU A 327 9.11 -42.96 46.27
N VAL A 328 9.57 -43.82 45.39
CA VAL A 328 9.00 -45.17 45.23
C VAL A 328 9.94 -46.16 45.91
N LYS A 329 9.35 -46.97 46.85
CA LYS A 329 10.10 -47.99 47.60
C LYS A 329 10.64 -49.06 46.63
N ALA A 330 11.92 -49.42 46.82
CA ALA A 330 12.55 -50.46 46.02
C ALA A 330 11.85 -51.81 46.21
N LEU A 331 11.59 -52.50 45.12
CA LEU A 331 10.97 -53.81 45.07
C LEU A 331 12.02 -54.93 45.10
N LYS A 332 11.75 -55.96 45.90
CA LYS A 332 12.58 -57.19 45.97
C LYS A 332 11.85 -58.34 45.30
N GLU A 333 12.63 -59.34 44.90
CA GLU A 333 12.07 -60.59 44.40
C GLU A 333 11.05 -61.20 45.41
N GLY A 334 9.93 -61.70 44.91
CA GLY A 334 8.85 -62.20 45.75
C GLY A 334 7.90 -61.14 46.32
N GLN A 335 8.07 -59.87 45.97
CA GLN A 335 7.21 -58.76 46.33
C GLN A 335 6.59 -58.16 45.08
N VAL A 336 5.43 -57.50 45.22
CA VAL A 336 4.79 -56.75 44.15
C VAL A 336 4.43 -55.34 44.64
N ALA A 337 4.35 -54.39 43.70
CA ALA A 337 3.85 -53.06 43.96
C ALA A 337 2.69 -52.76 43.03
N ARG A 338 1.56 -52.29 43.56
CA ARG A 338 0.47 -51.81 42.72
C ARG A 338 0.95 -50.59 41.93
N ILE A 339 0.68 -50.56 40.66
CA ILE A 339 1.12 -49.49 39.76
C ILE A 339 0.01 -49.11 38.79
N THR A 340 -0.10 -47.82 38.51
CA THR A 340 -1.05 -47.30 37.52
C THR A 340 -0.33 -46.94 36.23
N THR A 341 -1.05 -46.87 35.12
CA THR A 341 -0.57 -46.42 33.84
C THR A 341 0.16 -45.07 33.95
N GLY A 342 1.35 -44.98 33.40
CA GLY A 342 2.22 -43.78 33.42
C GLY A 342 3.00 -43.59 34.73
N ALA A 343 2.79 -44.42 35.75
CA ALA A 343 3.53 -44.34 37.01
C ALA A 343 4.96 -44.85 36.86
N PRO A 344 5.93 -44.27 37.60
CA PRO A 344 7.32 -44.73 37.58
C PRO A 344 7.44 -46.16 38.14
N LEU A 345 8.22 -47.01 37.44
CA LEU A 345 8.51 -48.33 37.94
C LEU A 345 9.30 -48.22 39.25
N PRO A 346 8.93 -48.98 40.33
CA PRO A 346 9.76 -49.09 41.53
C PRO A 346 11.18 -49.54 41.22
N PRO A 347 12.21 -48.97 41.88
CA PRO A 347 13.56 -49.49 41.74
C PRO A 347 13.61 -50.97 41.99
N GLY A 348 14.28 -51.74 41.09
CA GLY A 348 14.35 -53.21 41.15
C GLY A 348 13.24 -53.93 40.37
N ALA A 349 12.11 -53.29 40.10
CA ALA A 349 11.07 -53.88 39.25
C ALA A 349 11.55 -54.00 37.81
N THR A 350 11.19 -55.08 37.14
CA THR A 350 11.62 -55.33 35.74
C THR A 350 10.43 -55.30 34.76
N SER A 351 9.24 -55.63 35.24
CA SER A 351 8.04 -55.82 34.41
C SER A 351 6.77 -55.45 35.16
N VAL A 352 5.65 -55.31 34.43
CA VAL A 352 4.32 -55.07 35.00
C VAL A 352 3.37 -56.16 34.51
N ILE A 353 2.66 -56.80 35.46
CA ILE A 353 1.57 -57.73 35.17
C ILE A 353 0.24 -56.93 35.21
N MET A 354 -0.58 -57.12 34.17
CA MET A 354 -1.88 -56.41 34.07
C MET A 354 -2.82 -56.84 35.21
N VAL A 355 -3.65 -55.92 35.67
CA VAL A 355 -4.63 -56.20 36.75
C VAL A 355 -5.57 -57.33 36.36
N GLU A 356 -5.85 -57.54 35.09
CA GLU A 356 -6.72 -58.60 34.54
C GLU A 356 -6.15 -60.02 34.78
N ASP A 357 -4.85 -60.14 34.96
CA ASP A 357 -4.16 -61.40 35.20
C ASP A 357 -3.93 -61.66 36.69
N THR A 358 -4.73 -61.00 37.55
CA THR A 358 -4.57 -61.07 38.99
C THR A 358 -5.90 -61.32 39.74
N VAL A 359 -5.79 -61.87 40.95
CA VAL A 359 -6.91 -62.12 41.84
C VAL A 359 -6.60 -61.60 43.26
N LEU A 360 -7.48 -60.76 43.82
CA LEU A 360 -7.32 -60.28 45.18
C LEU A 360 -7.48 -61.44 46.19
N LYS A 361 -6.50 -61.57 47.09
CA LYS A 361 -6.51 -62.60 48.16
C LYS A 361 -6.78 -62.06 49.56
N ALA A 362 -6.16 -60.92 49.88
CA ALA A 362 -6.30 -60.30 51.16
C ALA A 362 -6.24 -58.81 51.13
N MET A 363 -7.03 -58.15 51.95
CA MET A 363 -6.99 -56.67 52.17
C MET A 363 -6.27 -56.37 53.50
N THR A 364 -5.83 -55.14 53.67
CA THR A 364 -5.32 -54.61 54.93
C THR A 364 -6.45 -54.66 56.01
N GLU A 365 -6.10 -54.64 57.32
CA GLU A 365 -7.08 -54.72 58.40
C GLU A 365 -8.13 -53.60 58.36
N ASP A 366 -7.79 -52.43 57.79
CA ASP A 366 -8.70 -51.31 57.59
C ASP A 366 -9.53 -51.41 56.30
N GLY A 367 -9.30 -52.48 55.50
CA GLY A 367 -10.03 -52.74 54.25
C GLY A 367 -9.82 -51.75 53.13
N LYS A 368 -8.80 -50.90 53.23
CA LYS A 368 -8.59 -49.85 52.25
C LYS A 368 -7.59 -50.20 51.14
N GLU A 369 -6.59 -51.04 51.46
CA GLU A 369 -5.56 -51.41 50.53
C GLU A 369 -5.44 -52.91 50.37
N GLU A 370 -4.89 -53.36 49.26
CA GLU A 370 -4.59 -54.74 48.97
C GLU A 370 -3.35 -55.14 49.74
N LYS A 371 -3.44 -56.26 50.47
CA LYS A 371 -2.34 -56.86 51.26
C LYS A 371 -1.65 -57.98 50.50
N GLU A 372 -2.40 -58.82 49.82
CA GLU A 372 -1.91 -59.95 49.04
C GLU A 372 -2.75 -60.13 47.78
N ILE A 373 -2.09 -60.41 46.69
CA ILE A 373 -2.69 -60.76 45.39
C ILE A 373 -2.16 -62.07 44.87
N GLU A 374 -2.97 -62.83 44.17
CA GLU A 374 -2.55 -63.97 43.37
C GLU A 374 -2.30 -63.56 41.94
N LEU A 375 -1.11 -63.77 41.44
CA LEU A 375 -0.74 -63.62 40.05
C LEU A 375 -0.99 -64.92 39.28
N GLN A 376 -1.57 -64.81 38.08
CA GLN A 376 -1.85 -65.99 37.24
C GLN A 376 -0.97 -66.01 35.97
N ALA A 377 -0.10 -65.03 35.81
CA ALA A 377 0.72 -64.82 34.63
C ALA A 377 1.89 -65.79 34.54
N THR A 378 2.17 -66.27 33.34
CA THR A 378 3.32 -67.12 33.01
C THR A 378 4.00 -66.60 31.75
N GLY A 379 5.32 -66.78 31.67
CA GLY A 379 6.10 -66.36 30.51
C GLY A 379 6.40 -64.87 30.48
N ILE A 380 6.32 -64.18 31.66
CA ILE A 380 6.65 -62.76 31.78
C ILE A 380 8.12 -62.52 31.45
N LYS A 381 8.34 -61.57 30.57
CA LYS A 381 9.67 -61.15 30.11
C LYS A 381 10.08 -59.86 30.79
N ASP A 382 11.38 -59.66 30.95
CA ASP A 382 11.93 -58.37 31.38
C ASP A 382 11.54 -57.28 30.36
N GLY A 383 11.07 -56.13 30.86
CA GLY A 383 10.54 -55.05 30.08
C GLY A 383 9.07 -55.18 29.65
N GLU A 384 8.38 -56.28 30.00
CA GLU A 384 6.99 -56.48 29.63
C GLU A 384 6.07 -55.43 30.31
N ASN A 385 5.23 -54.77 29.50
CA ASN A 385 4.36 -53.67 29.89
C ASN A 385 5.11 -52.47 30.49
N VAL A 386 6.39 -52.26 30.11
CA VAL A 386 7.21 -51.16 30.58
C VAL A 386 7.60 -50.27 29.38
N ARG A 387 7.36 -48.99 29.56
CA ARG A 387 7.85 -47.97 28.66
C ARG A 387 9.24 -47.58 29.12
N GLU A 388 10.26 -47.91 28.33
CA GLU A 388 11.64 -47.64 28.66
C GLU A 388 12.01 -46.17 28.53
N VAL A 389 13.05 -45.75 29.27
CA VAL A 389 13.59 -44.38 29.21
C VAL A 389 13.94 -44.00 27.77
N GLY A 390 13.42 -42.87 27.29
CA GLY A 390 13.73 -42.41 25.95
C GLY A 390 13.08 -43.19 24.81
N SER A 391 12.12 -44.10 25.11
CA SER A 391 11.48 -44.95 24.10
C SER A 391 10.70 -44.16 23.06
N ASP A 392 10.18 -42.95 23.38
CA ASP A 392 9.51 -42.06 22.44
C ASP A 392 10.50 -41.09 21.81
N ILE A 393 11.32 -40.44 22.65
CA ILE A 393 12.34 -39.47 22.21
C ILE A 393 13.59 -39.65 23.06
N GLU A 394 14.69 -39.97 22.41
CA GLU A 394 16.00 -40.10 23.06
C GLU A 394 16.68 -38.74 23.20
N GLN A 395 17.26 -38.47 24.36
CA GLN A 395 18.08 -37.28 24.61
C GLN A 395 19.19 -37.12 23.55
N GLY A 396 19.30 -35.91 22.98
CA GLY A 396 20.26 -35.58 21.92
C GLY A 396 19.80 -35.90 20.51
N SER A 397 18.70 -36.65 20.33
CA SER A 397 18.10 -36.88 19.01
C SER A 397 17.59 -35.57 18.41
N VAL A 398 17.61 -35.45 17.08
CA VAL A 398 17.04 -34.31 16.35
C VAL A 398 15.52 -34.46 16.37
N ILE A 399 14.82 -33.42 16.88
CA ILE A 399 13.37 -33.39 16.96
C ILE A 399 12.72 -32.48 15.91
N LEU A 400 13.40 -31.38 15.55
CA LEU A 400 13.00 -30.46 14.48
C LEU A 400 14.24 -29.95 13.74
N GLN A 401 14.12 -29.73 12.44
CA GLN A 401 15.24 -29.29 11.61
C GLN A 401 15.16 -27.78 11.33
N GLN A 402 16.31 -27.18 11.07
CA GLN A 402 16.38 -25.83 10.53
C GLN A 402 15.58 -25.74 9.22
N GLY A 403 14.78 -24.69 9.08
CA GLY A 403 13.92 -24.48 7.92
C GLY A 403 12.49 -25.03 8.10
N GLU A 404 12.22 -25.83 9.13
CA GLU A 404 10.86 -26.26 9.43
C GLU A 404 10.01 -25.11 9.98
N GLN A 405 8.76 -25.03 9.50
CA GLN A 405 7.80 -24.05 9.98
C GLN A 405 6.99 -24.62 11.14
N ILE A 406 6.95 -23.91 12.25
CA ILE A 406 6.19 -24.29 13.44
C ILE A 406 4.69 -24.05 13.18
N SER A 407 3.90 -25.09 13.24
CA SER A 407 2.47 -25.08 13.01
C SER A 407 1.69 -25.06 14.33
N GLY A 408 0.50 -24.45 14.32
CA GLY A 408 -0.41 -24.51 15.45
C GLY A 408 -1.20 -25.82 15.56
N VAL A 409 -1.15 -26.67 14.54
CA VAL A 409 -1.89 -27.93 14.43
C VAL A 409 -1.01 -29.17 14.33
N GLY A 410 0.28 -29.01 14.04
CA GLY A 410 1.23 -30.11 13.83
C GLY A 410 1.85 -30.67 15.10
N GLY A 411 1.69 -29.99 16.24
CA GLY A 411 2.22 -30.45 17.53
C GLY A 411 3.66 -30.05 17.82
N GLU A 412 4.35 -29.29 16.96
CA GLU A 412 5.75 -28.90 17.11
C GLU A 412 6.02 -28.15 18.42
N VAL A 413 5.06 -27.28 18.85
CA VAL A 413 5.18 -26.55 20.12
C VAL A 413 5.12 -27.54 21.30
N GLY A 414 4.22 -28.52 21.24
CA GLY A 414 4.12 -29.58 22.26
C GLY A 414 5.37 -30.46 22.30
N LEU A 415 5.93 -30.78 21.13
CA LEU A 415 7.16 -31.55 21.01
C LEU A 415 8.37 -30.82 21.65
N LEU A 416 8.53 -29.52 21.38
CA LEU A 416 9.56 -28.69 22.01
C LEU A 416 9.41 -28.66 23.53
N ALA A 417 8.17 -28.51 24.01
CA ALA A 417 7.88 -28.49 25.44
C ALA A 417 8.18 -29.83 26.11
N ALA A 418 7.80 -30.97 25.47
CA ALA A 418 7.98 -32.31 26.02
C ALA A 418 9.46 -32.68 26.28
N VAL A 419 10.38 -32.09 25.51
CA VAL A 419 11.83 -32.35 25.63
C VAL A 419 12.60 -31.26 26.37
N GLY A 420 11.90 -30.36 27.11
CA GLY A 420 12.51 -29.33 27.94
C GLY A 420 13.13 -28.16 27.17
N VAL A 421 12.76 -27.91 25.92
CA VAL A 421 13.23 -26.78 25.13
C VAL A 421 12.38 -25.55 25.41
N SER A 422 12.94 -24.57 26.13
CA SER A 422 12.23 -23.35 26.54
C SER A 422 12.42 -22.17 25.59
N LYS A 423 13.45 -22.20 24.73
CA LYS A 423 13.77 -21.16 23.73
C LYS A 423 14.30 -21.81 22.47
N VAL A 424 14.01 -21.16 21.33
CA VAL A 424 14.50 -21.57 20.00
C VAL A 424 14.91 -20.34 19.20
N LYS A 425 15.86 -20.54 18.26
CA LYS A 425 16.18 -19.54 17.24
C LYS A 425 15.22 -19.68 16.08
N ILE A 426 14.58 -18.55 15.72
CA ILE A 426 13.66 -18.46 14.60
C ILE A 426 14.06 -17.32 13.68
N TYR A 427 13.57 -17.33 12.44
CA TYR A 427 13.67 -16.18 11.57
C TYR A 427 12.58 -15.16 11.96
N ARG A 428 13.04 -13.92 12.21
CA ARG A 428 12.18 -12.81 12.66
C ARG A 428 11.15 -12.44 11.60
N ARG A 429 9.91 -12.23 11.99
CA ARG A 429 8.89 -11.66 11.11
C ARG A 429 9.10 -10.16 10.96
N PRO A 430 9.03 -9.61 9.72
CA PRO A 430 9.11 -8.18 9.52
C PRO A 430 7.87 -7.46 10.04
N VAL A 431 8.05 -6.25 10.55
CA VAL A 431 6.97 -5.32 10.88
C VAL A 431 6.56 -4.58 9.60
N ILE A 432 5.26 -4.48 9.36
CA ILE A 432 4.70 -3.91 8.14
C ILE A 432 4.05 -2.56 8.46
N GLY A 433 4.48 -1.49 7.80
CA GLY A 433 3.80 -0.19 7.83
C GLY A 433 2.84 -0.04 6.65
N ILE A 434 1.61 0.38 6.88
CA ILE A 434 0.61 0.58 5.81
C ILE A 434 0.12 2.01 5.81
N LEU A 435 0.20 2.67 4.64
CA LEU A 435 -0.12 4.07 4.40
C LEU A 435 -1.04 4.21 3.19
N SER A 436 -2.13 4.95 3.30
CA SER A 436 -2.88 5.43 2.14
C SER A 436 -2.44 6.83 1.75
N THR A 437 -2.39 7.14 0.45
CA THR A 437 -2.07 8.48 -0.08
C THR A 437 -3.17 8.97 -1.00
N GLY A 438 -3.46 10.26 -0.94
CA GLY A 438 -4.46 10.93 -1.78
C GLY A 438 -5.29 11.92 -0.99
N ASP A 439 -5.41 13.14 -1.50
CA ASP A 439 -6.24 14.20 -0.87
C ASP A 439 -7.74 13.88 -0.95
N GLU A 440 -8.17 12.97 -1.84
CA GLU A 440 -9.54 12.47 -1.94
C GLU A 440 -9.88 11.43 -0.86
N ILE A 441 -8.86 10.85 -0.20
CA ILE A 441 -9.06 9.74 0.72
C ILE A 441 -9.44 10.26 2.11
N VAL A 442 -10.50 9.67 2.65
CA VAL A 442 -10.95 9.97 4.03
C VAL A 442 -11.06 8.70 4.85
N GLU A 443 -10.94 8.81 6.17
CA GLU A 443 -11.07 7.69 7.09
C GLU A 443 -12.39 6.94 6.84
N HIS A 444 -12.30 5.59 6.81
CA HIS A 444 -13.47 4.74 6.55
C HIS A 444 -14.57 4.92 7.62
N ALA A 445 -14.18 5.19 8.87
CA ALA A 445 -15.09 5.39 10.01
C ALA A 445 -15.57 6.83 10.16
N ARG A 446 -15.18 7.76 9.28
CA ARG A 446 -15.64 9.16 9.36
C ARG A 446 -17.17 9.24 9.30
N ALA A 447 -17.77 9.92 10.27
CA ALA A 447 -19.20 10.16 10.32
C ALA A 447 -19.70 11.07 9.19
N GLY A 448 -20.96 10.91 8.80
CA GLY A 448 -21.63 11.74 7.80
C GLY A 448 -21.39 11.34 6.35
N PRO A 449 -22.07 12.01 5.39
CA PRO A 449 -21.95 11.75 3.98
C PRO A 449 -20.58 12.21 3.43
N LEU A 450 -20.16 11.57 2.34
CA LEU A 450 -18.97 11.99 1.59
C LEU A 450 -19.27 13.30 0.84
N ARG A 451 -18.28 14.18 0.78
CA ARG A 451 -18.33 15.34 -0.12
C ARG A 451 -18.01 14.89 -1.55
N LEU A 452 -18.36 15.73 -2.51
CA LEU A 452 -18.01 15.47 -3.91
C LEU A 452 -16.46 15.35 -4.06
N GLY A 453 -16.00 14.22 -4.59
CA GLY A 453 -14.58 13.94 -4.76
C GLY A 453 -13.94 13.14 -3.61
N GLU A 454 -14.60 12.98 -2.46
CA GLU A 454 -14.07 12.17 -1.37
C GLU A 454 -14.38 10.67 -1.55
N VAL A 455 -13.44 9.84 -1.14
CA VAL A 455 -13.54 8.37 -1.17
C VAL A 455 -13.10 7.81 0.18
N ARG A 456 -13.87 6.86 0.74
CA ARG A 456 -13.47 6.18 1.98
C ARG A 456 -12.28 5.29 1.74
N ASP A 457 -11.32 5.33 2.68
CA ASP A 457 -10.16 4.45 2.66
C ASP A 457 -10.58 3.00 2.88
N THR A 458 -10.55 2.22 1.81
CA THR A 458 -10.81 0.77 1.85
C THR A 458 -9.54 -0.04 1.80
N ASN A 459 -8.45 0.52 1.24
CA ASN A 459 -7.22 -0.21 0.99
C ASN A 459 -6.45 -0.48 2.28
N ARG A 460 -6.23 0.55 3.09
CA ARG A 460 -5.46 0.44 4.33
C ARG A 460 -6.03 -0.62 5.26
N ILE A 461 -7.33 -0.55 5.55
CA ILE A 461 -7.96 -1.54 6.44
C ILE A 461 -7.96 -2.95 5.85
N THR A 462 -8.15 -3.10 4.53
CA THR A 462 -8.11 -4.41 3.87
C THR A 462 -6.71 -5.03 3.92
N LEU A 463 -5.67 -4.24 3.63
CA LEU A 463 -4.29 -4.71 3.65
C LEU A 463 -3.80 -5.01 5.07
N MET A 464 -4.19 -4.19 6.06
CA MET A 464 -3.91 -4.46 7.47
C MET A 464 -4.53 -5.78 7.92
N SER A 465 -5.78 -6.05 7.55
CA SER A 465 -6.47 -7.30 7.86
C SER A 465 -5.78 -8.49 7.19
N ALA A 466 -5.44 -8.38 5.91
CA ALA A 466 -4.76 -9.46 5.18
C ALA A 466 -3.36 -9.77 5.73
N ALA A 467 -2.61 -8.77 6.18
CA ALA A 467 -1.30 -8.96 6.79
C ALA A 467 -1.41 -9.58 8.20
N ARG A 468 -2.35 -9.11 9.02
CA ARG A 468 -2.59 -9.66 10.38
C ARG A 468 -3.08 -11.10 10.36
N GLU A 469 -3.98 -11.45 9.42
CA GLU A 469 -4.45 -12.83 9.24
C GLU A 469 -3.31 -13.82 8.97
N ARG A 470 -2.22 -13.31 8.37
CA ARG A 470 -1.00 -14.09 8.12
C ARG A 470 0.04 -14.00 9.24
N GLY A 471 -0.33 -13.43 10.39
CA GLY A 471 0.49 -13.35 11.59
C GLY A 471 1.58 -12.28 11.56
N PHE A 472 1.49 -11.27 10.69
CA PHE A 472 2.43 -10.15 10.69
C PHE A 472 1.98 -9.03 11.61
N GLU A 473 2.95 -8.41 12.29
CA GLU A 473 2.74 -7.17 13.02
C GLU A 473 2.56 -6.01 12.04
N VAL A 474 1.52 -5.18 12.27
CA VAL A 474 1.14 -4.10 11.36
C VAL A 474 1.03 -2.79 12.10
N VAL A 475 1.76 -1.80 11.61
CA VAL A 475 1.72 -0.40 12.01
C VAL A 475 0.82 0.38 11.07
N ASP A 476 -0.25 0.95 11.61
CA ASP A 476 -1.12 1.87 10.87
C ASP A 476 -0.43 3.24 10.76
N LEU A 477 -0.17 3.71 9.55
CA LEU A 477 0.47 4.99 9.26
C LEU A 477 -0.54 6.06 8.81
N GLY A 478 -1.83 5.73 8.76
CA GLY A 478 -2.90 6.65 8.41
C GLY A 478 -2.98 6.99 6.94
N ILE A 479 -3.39 8.22 6.67
CA ILE A 479 -3.58 8.79 5.33
C ILE A 479 -2.64 9.99 5.19
N ALA A 480 -1.77 9.97 4.18
CA ALA A 480 -0.93 11.11 3.84
C ALA A 480 -1.54 11.93 2.72
N SER A 481 -1.49 13.25 2.84
CA SER A 481 -1.86 14.15 1.74
C SER A 481 -0.79 14.14 0.64
N ASP A 482 -1.22 14.46 -0.60
CA ASP A 482 -0.32 14.56 -1.76
C ASP A 482 0.52 15.88 -1.74
N LYS A 483 1.03 16.24 -0.54
CA LYS A 483 1.96 17.36 -0.34
C LYS A 483 3.36 16.82 -0.09
N THR A 484 4.33 17.30 -0.84
CA THR A 484 5.71 16.78 -0.85
C THR A 484 6.33 16.64 0.55
N GLY A 485 6.29 17.66 1.39
CA GLY A 485 6.89 17.61 2.73
C GLY A 485 6.18 16.64 3.68
N THR A 486 4.85 16.63 3.68
CA THR A 486 4.04 15.74 4.53
C THR A 486 4.24 14.27 4.16
N LEU A 487 4.26 13.97 2.85
CA LEU A 487 4.48 12.62 2.36
C LEU A 487 5.88 12.11 2.75
N GLU A 488 6.92 12.93 2.56
CA GLU A 488 8.29 12.58 2.94
C GLU A 488 8.41 12.28 4.44
N GLU A 489 7.88 13.14 5.29
CA GLU A 489 7.93 12.98 6.75
C GLU A 489 7.21 11.69 7.19
N THR A 490 6.04 11.42 6.62
CA THR A 490 5.26 10.22 6.93
C THR A 490 6.01 8.95 6.50
N LEU A 491 6.63 8.94 5.31
CA LEU A 491 7.42 7.81 4.83
C LEU A 491 8.67 7.59 5.70
N ARG A 492 9.39 8.65 6.08
CA ARG A 492 10.54 8.54 7.00
C ARG A 492 10.13 8.01 8.37
N GLY A 493 9.02 8.51 8.92
CA GLY A 493 8.45 8.02 10.18
C GLY A 493 8.03 6.55 10.09
N GLY A 494 7.42 6.15 8.98
CA GLY A 494 7.05 4.76 8.70
C GLY A 494 8.26 3.83 8.60
N LEU A 495 9.31 4.23 7.88
CA LEU A 495 10.55 3.46 7.72
C LEU A 495 11.34 3.27 9.03
N ARG A 496 11.17 4.14 10.03
CA ARG A 496 11.76 3.93 11.37
C ARG A 496 11.03 2.84 12.14
N ARG A 497 9.72 2.68 11.94
CA ARG A 497 8.84 1.80 12.71
C ARG A 497 8.55 0.45 12.03
N ALA A 498 8.81 0.33 10.73
CA ALA A 498 8.51 -0.85 9.93
C ALA A 498 9.71 -1.29 9.10
N ASP A 499 9.78 -2.58 8.79
CA ASP A 499 10.79 -3.17 7.91
C ASP A 499 10.34 -3.12 6.44
N VAL A 500 9.03 -3.29 6.24
CA VAL A 500 8.37 -3.26 4.92
C VAL A 500 7.30 -2.18 4.95
N LEU A 501 7.36 -1.24 4.03
CA LEU A 501 6.37 -0.19 3.89
C LEU A 501 5.46 -0.48 2.69
N ILE A 502 4.17 -0.42 2.91
CA ILE A 502 3.16 -0.55 1.86
C ILE A 502 2.42 0.76 1.74
N THR A 503 2.42 1.35 0.55
CA THR A 503 1.62 2.53 0.25
C THR A 503 0.54 2.19 -0.78
N THR A 504 -0.60 2.86 -0.75
CA THR A 504 -1.65 2.75 -1.77
C THR A 504 -2.02 4.11 -2.32
N GLY A 505 -2.18 4.21 -3.65
CA GLY A 505 -2.35 5.50 -4.34
C GLY A 505 -1.02 6.08 -4.80
N GLY A 506 -1.04 7.22 -5.48
CA GLY A 506 0.15 7.98 -5.91
C GLY A 506 1.14 7.25 -6.83
N VAL A 507 0.72 6.21 -7.56
CA VAL A 507 1.60 5.35 -8.39
C VAL A 507 1.35 5.42 -9.88
N SER A 508 0.38 6.20 -10.33
CA SER A 508 0.04 6.41 -11.73
C SER A 508 1.01 7.41 -12.40
N MET A 509 0.66 7.94 -13.53
CA MET A 509 1.41 9.00 -14.25
C MET A 509 0.77 10.38 -14.01
N GLY A 510 -0.12 10.48 -13.03
CA GLY A 510 -0.87 11.70 -12.72
C GLY A 510 0.01 12.85 -12.24
N GLU A 511 -0.56 14.04 -12.27
CA GLU A 511 0.11 15.27 -11.85
C GLU A 511 0.50 15.25 -10.36
N LEU A 512 -0.30 14.58 -9.54
CA LEU A 512 -0.15 14.48 -8.09
C LEU A 512 0.58 13.21 -7.64
N ASP A 513 1.17 12.43 -8.57
CA ASP A 513 1.91 11.21 -8.21
C ASP A 513 3.32 11.55 -7.67
N LEU A 514 3.37 12.00 -6.43
CA LEU A 514 4.59 12.45 -5.75
C LEU A 514 5.41 11.31 -5.14
N LEU A 515 4.87 10.10 -5.06
CA LEU A 515 5.46 9.00 -4.30
C LEU A 515 6.82 8.54 -4.88
N LYS A 516 6.89 8.28 -6.18
CA LYS A 516 8.14 7.87 -6.84
C LYS A 516 9.24 8.94 -6.74
N PRO A 517 8.96 10.23 -7.05
CA PRO A 517 9.93 11.29 -6.83
C PRO A 517 10.40 11.41 -5.38
N THR A 518 9.50 11.22 -4.41
CA THR A 518 9.85 11.27 -2.99
C THR A 518 10.79 10.13 -2.61
N ILE A 519 10.52 8.91 -3.08
CA ILE A 519 11.39 7.74 -2.84
C ILE A 519 12.79 7.99 -3.43
N GLU A 520 12.90 8.39 -4.70
CA GLU A 520 14.20 8.55 -5.37
C GLU A 520 14.97 9.77 -4.89
N ARG A 521 14.33 10.94 -4.83
CA ARG A 521 15.02 12.22 -4.65
C ARG A 521 15.17 12.61 -3.18
N HIS A 522 14.19 12.26 -2.34
CA HIS A 522 14.16 12.72 -0.94
C HIS A 522 14.60 11.62 0.03
N LEU A 523 14.25 10.37 -0.23
CA LEU A 523 14.65 9.25 0.62
C LEU A 523 15.95 8.57 0.17
N GLY A 524 16.48 8.92 -1.02
CA GLY A 524 17.67 8.28 -1.60
C GLY A 524 17.44 6.80 -1.94
N GLY A 525 16.18 6.43 -2.19
CA GLY A 525 15.80 5.07 -2.54
C GLY A 525 16.02 4.74 -4.01
N THR A 526 16.02 3.46 -4.32
CA THR A 526 16.12 2.93 -5.69
C THR A 526 14.80 2.25 -6.06
N ILE A 527 14.18 2.71 -7.15
CA ILE A 527 12.99 2.06 -7.73
C ILE A 527 13.45 0.97 -8.69
N HIS A 528 13.20 -0.28 -8.35
CA HIS A 528 13.59 -1.43 -9.16
C HIS A 528 12.63 -1.68 -10.32
N PHE A 529 11.32 -1.43 -10.11
CA PHE A 529 10.33 -1.38 -11.18
C PHE A 529 9.12 -0.53 -10.77
N GLY A 530 8.40 0.01 -11.75
CA GLY A 530 7.21 0.85 -11.56
C GLY A 530 6.01 0.41 -12.38
N ARG A 531 6.11 -0.66 -13.17
CA ARG A 531 5.02 -1.23 -13.98
C ARG A 531 5.17 -2.73 -14.18
N VAL A 532 4.02 -3.44 -14.14
CA VAL A 532 3.96 -4.88 -14.40
C VAL A 532 2.86 -5.19 -15.42
N ALA A 533 3.16 -6.08 -16.37
CA ALA A 533 2.22 -6.52 -17.41
C ALA A 533 1.21 -7.51 -16.82
N MET A 534 0.19 -6.99 -16.13
CA MET A 534 -0.85 -7.81 -15.49
C MET A 534 -2.18 -7.07 -15.39
N LYS A 535 -3.23 -7.81 -15.06
CA LYS A 535 -4.57 -7.32 -14.72
C LYS A 535 -5.10 -8.08 -13.50
N PRO A 536 -5.56 -7.35 -12.45
CA PRO A 536 -5.33 -5.94 -12.18
C PRO A 536 -3.90 -5.71 -11.67
N GLY A 537 -3.46 -4.46 -11.45
CA GLY A 537 -2.19 -4.20 -10.73
C GLY A 537 -1.06 -3.59 -11.56
N LYS A 538 -1.33 -3.17 -12.83
CA LYS A 538 -0.30 -2.62 -13.75
C LYS A 538 0.66 -1.59 -13.11
N PRO A 539 0.22 -0.56 -12.34
CA PRO A 539 1.11 0.48 -11.81
C PRO A 539 1.78 0.11 -10.47
N THR A 540 2.02 -1.16 -10.19
CA THR A 540 2.74 -1.59 -8.99
C THR A 540 4.20 -1.17 -9.05
N THR A 541 4.70 -0.60 -7.94
CA THR A 541 6.08 -0.14 -7.79
C THR A 541 6.75 -0.90 -6.64
N PHE A 542 7.99 -1.28 -6.83
CA PHE A 542 8.86 -1.87 -5.81
C PHE A 542 10.17 -1.09 -5.74
N ALA A 543 10.56 -0.71 -4.52
CA ALA A 543 11.75 0.08 -4.25
C ALA A 543 12.45 -0.38 -2.97
N THR A 544 13.74 -0.06 -2.87
CA THR A 544 14.52 -0.16 -1.62
C THR A 544 14.96 1.23 -1.18
N VAL A 545 15.07 1.42 0.13
CA VAL A 545 15.51 2.68 0.75
C VAL A 545 16.56 2.38 1.81
N PRO A 546 17.74 3.02 1.73
CA PRO A 546 18.75 2.90 2.75
C PRO A 546 18.34 3.66 4.02
N VAL A 547 18.33 2.98 5.15
CA VAL A 547 18.03 3.54 6.47
C VAL A 547 19.17 3.22 7.41
N LYS A 548 19.47 4.08 8.35
CA LYS A 548 20.40 3.78 9.45
C LYS A 548 19.61 3.27 10.65
N ASP A 549 20.08 2.18 11.26
CA ASP A 549 19.58 1.72 12.54
C ASP A 549 20.09 2.61 13.70
N ASP A 550 19.65 2.32 14.92
CA ASP A 550 20.06 3.07 16.12
C ASP A 550 21.57 2.95 16.42
N ALA A 551 22.24 1.93 15.89
CA ALA A 551 23.68 1.73 15.98
C ALA A 551 24.46 2.41 14.83
N GLY A 552 23.76 3.02 13.87
CA GLY A 552 24.33 3.71 12.72
C GLY A 552 24.65 2.80 11.53
N HIS A 553 24.34 1.50 11.58
CA HIS A 553 24.54 0.59 10.46
C HIS A 553 23.51 0.87 9.36
N ARG A 554 23.96 0.77 8.13
CA ARG A 554 23.09 0.92 6.96
C ARG A 554 22.29 -0.38 6.74
N LEU A 555 20.97 -0.24 6.76
CA LEU A 555 20.01 -1.29 6.43
C LEU A 555 19.24 -0.88 5.18
N GLU A 556 18.89 -1.86 4.35
CA GLU A 556 17.95 -1.65 3.24
C GLU A 556 16.55 -2.05 3.70
N LYS A 557 15.59 -1.14 3.53
CA LYS A 557 14.16 -1.40 3.78
C LYS A 557 13.40 -1.36 2.48
N VAL A 558 12.33 -2.12 2.36
CA VAL A 558 11.55 -2.22 1.13
C VAL A 558 10.29 -1.39 1.18
N ILE A 559 9.94 -0.80 0.04
CA ILE A 559 8.67 -0.09 -0.17
C ILE A 559 7.94 -0.73 -1.34
N PHE A 560 6.70 -1.14 -1.09
CA PHE A 560 5.74 -1.52 -2.11
C PHE A 560 4.71 -0.41 -2.26
N SER A 561 4.65 0.21 -3.43
CA SER A 561 3.60 1.18 -3.72
C SER A 561 2.57 0.53 -4.65
N LEU A 562 1.41 0.23 -4.07
CA LEU A 562 0.34 -0.51 -4.69
C LEU A 562 -0.69 0.45 -5.33
N PRO A 563 -1.43 -0.02 -6.35
CA PRO A 563 -2.45 0.81 -6.98
C PRO A 563 -3.53 1.28 -6.01
N GLY A 564 -4.10 2.48 -6.22
CA GLY A 564 -5.22 3.01 -5.44
C GLY A 564 -6.54 2.24 -5.61
N ASN A 565 -6.73 1.51 -6.71
CA ASN A 565 -7.91 0.67 -6.90
C ASN A 565 -7.91 -0.54 -5.95
N PRO A 566 -8.97 -0.80 -5.17
CA PRO A 566 -8.97 -1.76 -4.06
C PRO A 566 -8.71 -3.21 -4.48
N ALA A 567 -9.31 -3.68 -5.58
CA ALA A 567 -9.04 -5.03 -6.06
C ALA A 567 -7.60 -5.19 -6.56
N SER A 568 -7.01 -4.13 -7.13
CA SER A 568 -5.59 -4.14 -7.51
C SER A 568 -4.69 -4.21 -6.30
N ALA A 569 -4.95 -3.39 -5.27
CA ALA A 569 -4.13 -3.34 -4.06
C ALA A 569 -4.04 -4.72 -3.38
N LEU A 570 -5.17 -5.40 -3.17
CA LEU A 570 -5.16 -6.71 -2.51
C LEU A 570 -4.54 -7.81 -3.40
N VAL A 571 -4.82 -7.82 -4.71
CA VAL A 571 -4.21 -8.80 -5.63
C VAL A 571 -2.69 -8.63 -5.66
N THR A 572 -2.18 -7.40 -5.76
CA THR A 572 -0.73 -7.14 -5.78
C THR A 572 -0.08 -7.36 -4.43
N PHE A 573 -0.78 -7.18 -3.31
CA PHE A 573 -0.32 -7.61 -2.00
C PHE A 573 -0.03 -9.11 -1.99
N HIS A 574 -0.98 -9.94 -2.43
CA HIS A 574 -0.79 -11.38 -2.46
C HIS A 574 0.29 -11.84 -3.43
N LEU A 575 0.43 -11.17 -4.58
CA LEU A 575 1.37 -11.58 -5.63
C LEU A 575 2.80 -11.09 -5.40
N PHE A 576 3.00 -9.94 -4.78
CA PHE A 576 4.32 -9.31 -4.68
C PHE A 576 4.78 -9.06 -3.25
N VAL A 577 3.87 -8.53 -2.39
CA VAL A 577 4.25 -8.24 -1.01
C VAL A 577 4.44 -9.53 -0.23
N LEU A 578 3.49 -10.46 -0.31
CA LEU A 578 3.54 -11.71 0.43
C LEU A 578 4.80 -12.54 0.14
N PRO A 579 5.25 -12.75 -1.13
CA PRO A 579 6.52 -13.43 -1.40
C PRO A 579 7.73 -12.73 -0.77
N SER A 580 7.77 -11.41 -0.75
CA SER A 580 8.82 -10.65 -0.05
C SER A 580 8.78 -10.89 1.47
N LEU A 581 7.59 -10.86 2.09
CA LEU A 581 7.42 -11.17 3.51
C LEU A 581 7.85 -12.60 3.84
N HIS A 582 7.50 -13.58 2.99
CA HIS A 582 7.93 -14.97 3.14
C HIS A 582 9.45 -15.10 3.08
N ARG A 583 10.12 -14.35 2.18
CA ARG A 583 11.58 -14.31 2.10
C ARG A 583 12.21 -13.76 3.38
N HIS A 584 11.67 -12.70 3.97
CA HIS A 584 12.12 -12.19 5.27
C HIS A 584 12.03 -13.23 6.40
N CYS A 585 11.07 -14.14 6.30
CA CYS A 585 10.81 -15.19 7.29
C CYS A 585 11.43 -16.54 6.93
N ALA A 586 12.16 -16.65 5.82
CA ALA A 586 12.65 -17.92 5.26
C ALA A 586 11.54 -18.96 4.96
N ILE A 587 10.30 -18.53 4.75
CA ILE A 587 9.19 -19.42 4.37
C ILE A 587 9.35 -19.86 2.92
N THR A 588 9.40 -21.17 2.69
CA THR A 588 9.52 -21.79 1.36
C THR A 588 8.45 -22.87 1.15
N PRO A 589 7.81 -22.90 -0.03
CA PRO A 589 7.91 -21.94 -1.14
C PRO A 589 7.31 -20.57 -0.78
N ALA A 590 7.90 -19.50 -1.33
CA ALA A 590 7.40 -18.15 -1.08
C ALA A 590 6.14 -17.86 -1.90
N GLY A 591 5.19 -17.13 -1.31
CA GLY A 591 3.93 -16.72 -1.93
C GLY A 591 2.75 -17.62 -1.61
N LEU A 592 1.71 -17.53 -2.44
CA LEU A 592 0.50 -18.32 -2.26
C LEU A 592 0.69 -19.76 -2.79
N PRO A 593 0.06 -20.76 -2.14
CA PRO A 593 0.01 -22.11 -2.69
C PRO A 593 -0.65 -22.12 -4.07
N ARG A 594 -0.02 -22.84 -5.02
CA ARG A 594 -0.53 -23.02 -6.39
C ARG A 594 -1.11 -24.42 -6.54
N VAL A 595 -2.35 -24.49 -7.00
CA VAL A 595 -3.04 -25.75 -7.29
C VAL A 595 -3.71 -25.67 -8.67
N SER A 596 -4.04 -26.82 -9.25
CA SER A 596 -4.81 -26.90 -10.49
C SER A 596 -6.29 -27.04 -10.18
N ALA A 597 -7.14 -26.29 -10.86
CA ALA A 597 -8.60 -26.38 -10.73
C ALA A 597 -9.27 -26.40 -12.10
N VAL A 598 -10.51 -26.90 -12.15
CA VAL A 598 -11.34 -26.94 -13.34
C VAL A 598 -12.28 -25.72 -13.35
N LEU A 599 -12.43 -25.05 -14.48
CA LEU A 599 -13.31 -23.89 -14.59
C LEU A 599 -14.80 -24.31 -14.55
N ALA A 600 -15.58 -23.67 -13.66
CA ALA A 600 -17.01 -23.92 -13.50
C ALA A 600 -17.85 -23.34 -14.66
N HIS A 601 -17.35 -22.35 -15.35
CA HIS A 601 -17.99 -21.65 -16.49
C HIS A 601 -16.92 -21.02 -17.38
N ASP A 602 -17.31 -20.42 -18.49
CA ASP A 602 -16.43 -19.74 -19.43
C ASP A 602 -15.81 -18.48 -18.81
N PHE A 603 -14.52 -18.24 -19.11
CA PHE A 603 -13.76 -17.06 -18.68
C PHE A 603 -13.22 -16.33 -19.91
N ALA A 604 -13.65 -15.07 -20.11
CA ALA A 604 -13.05 -14.20 -21.12
C ALA A 604 -11.65 -13.81 -20.69
N MET A 605 -10.66 -13.92 -21.60
CA MET A 605 -9.28 -13.56 -21.37
C MET A 605 -9.02 -12.08 -21.69
N ASP A 606 -8.02 -11.48 -21.05
CA ASP A 606 -7.51 -10.14 -21.35
C ASP A 606 -6.20 -10.25 -22.15
N ALA A 607 -5.86 -9.21 -22.91
CA ALA A 607 -4.57 -9.13 -23.61
C ALA A 607 -3.35 -9.18 -22.68
N ARG A 608 -3.55 -9.05 -21.39
CA ARG A 608 -2.54 -9.19 -20.34
C ARG A 608 -2.85 -10.42 -19.46
N PRO A 609 -1.84 -11.04 -18.84
CA PRO A 609 -2.10 -12.05 -17.82
C PRO A 609 -3.06 -11.50 -16.76
N GLU A 610 -4.12 -12.26 -16.44
CA GLU A 610 -5.13 -11.84 -15.48
C GLU A 610 -5.12 -12.74 -14.24
N TYR A 611 -5.11 -12.10 -13.07
CA TYR A 611 -5.33 -12.74 -11.78
C TYR A 611 -6.77 -12.48 -11.35
N HIS A 612 -7.63 -13.37 -11.81
CA HIS A 612 -9.07 -13.24 -11.70
C HIS A 612 -9.53 -13.67 -10.29
N ARG A 613 -10.29 -12.81 -9.58
CA ARG A 613 -10.81 -13.15 -8.25
C ARG A 613 -11.85 -14.24 -8.38
N GLY A 614 -11.59 -15.35 -7.71
CA GLY A 614 -12.43 -16.54 -7.81
C GLY A 614 -12.67 -17.22 -6.47
N VAL A 615 -13.59 -18.16 -6.50
CA VAL A 615 -13.87 -19.10 -5.41
C VAL A 615 -13.48 -20.48 -5.88
N VAL A 616 -12.58 -21.12 -5.13
CA VAL A 616 -12.24 -22.54 -5.33
C VAL A 616 -12.96 -23.36 -4.27
N SER A 617 -13.64 -24.40 -4.72
CA SER A 617 -14.31 -25.37 -3.86
C SER A 617 -14.01 -26.79 -4.32
N VAL A 618 -14.20 -27.77 -3.43
CA VAL A 618 -14.11 -29.20 -3.76
C VAL A 618 -15.49 -29.66 -4.25
N GLY A 619 -15.55 -30.21 -5.46
CA GLY A 619 -16.75 -30.86 -5.99
C GLY A 619 -17.00 -32.22 -5.34
N ARG A 620 -18.22 -32.78 -5.53
CA ARG A 620 -18.56 -34.13 -5.03
C ARG A 620 -17.70 -35.25 -5.63
N ASP A 621 -17.10 -34.97 -6.76
CA ASP A 621 -16.14 -35.81 -7.48
C ASP A 621 -14.69 -35.69 -6.95
N GLY A 622 -14.48 -34.88 -5.91
CA GLY A 622 -13.17 -34.61 -5.35
C GLY A 622 -12.31 -33.61 -6.15
N LEU A 623 -12.80 -33.10 -7.28
CA LEU A 623 -12.07 -32.14 -8.11
C LEU A 623 -12.20 -30.71 -7.56
N LEU A 624 -11.10 -29.95 -7.66
CA LEU A 624 -11.12 -28.53 -7.39
C LEU A 624 -11.79 -27.79 -8.54
N THR A 625 -12.81 -27.00 -8.21
CA THR A 625 -13.58 -26.22 -9.18
C THR A 625 -13.44 -24.75 -8.89
N ALA A 626 -13.09 -23.95 -9.91
CA ALA A 626 -12.90 -22.51 -9.83
C ALA A 626 -14.08 -21.76 -10.46
N SER A 627 -14.71 -20.89 -9.67
CA SER A 627 -15.81 -20.00 -10.09
C SER A 627 -15.40 -18.54 -9.97
N SER A 628 -15.93 -17.66 -10.83
CA SER A 628 -15.71 -16.21 -10.76
C SER A 628 -16.54 -15.57 -9.65
N THR A 629 -16.00 -14.54 -8.99
CA THR A 629 -16.78 -13.65 -8.12
C THR A 629 -17.57 -12.58 -8.88
N GLY A 630 -17.65 -12.65 -10.19
CA GLY A 630 -18.36 -11.73 -11.07
C GLY A 630 -17.44 -10.68 -11.71
N GLY A 631 -17.96 -9.47 -11.93
CA GLY A 631 -17.24 -8.42 -12.67
C GLY A 631 -15.87 -8.06 -12.08
N GLN A 632 -14.82 -8.11 -12.91
CA GLN A 632 -13.42 -8.00 -12.54
C GLN A 632 -12.81 -6.59 -12.70
N ARG A 633 -13.62 -5.52 -12.63
CA ARG A 633 -13.08 -4.15 -12.64
C ARG A 633 -12.18 -3.94 -11.41
N SER A 634 -11.04 -3.27 -11.60
CA SER A 634 -10.04 -3.02 -10.55
C SER A 634 -10.58 -2.17 -9.39
N SER A 635 -11.54 -1.29 -9.66
CA SER A 635 -12.21 -0.44 -8.66
C SER A 635 -13.35 -1.15 -7.90
N ARG A 636 -13.76 -2.36 -8.34
CA ARG A 636 -14.91 -3.06 -7.75
C ARG A 636 -14.47 -3.84 -6.51
N VAL A 637 -14.53 -3.21 -5.33
CA VAL A 637 -14.22 -3.84 -4.05
C VAL A 637 -15.08 -5.08 -3.79
N GLY A 638 -16.35 -5.06 -4.19
CA GLY A 638 -17.26 -6.20 -4.06
C GLY A 638 -16.82 -7.48 -4.80
N SER A 639 -15.88 -7.39 -5.76
CA SER A 639 -15.31 -8.58 -6.42
C SER A 639 -14.33 -9.36 -5.52
N LEU A 640 -13.92 -8.79 -4.39
CA LEU A 640 -13.10 -9.45 -3.38
C LEU A 640 -13.95 -10.28 -2.39
N ARG A 641 -15.25 -9.99 -2.32
CA ARG A 641 -16.16 -10.70 -1.42
C ARG A 641 -16.15 -12.19 -1.74
N SER A 642 -15.89 -12.99 -0.72
CA SER A 642 -15.86 -14.45 -0.80
C SER A 642 -14.76 -15.05 -1.70
N ALA A 643 -13.91 -14.24 -2.32
CA ALA A 643 -12.77 -14.76 -3.07
C ALA A 643 -11.79 -15.46 -2.10
N ASN A 644 -11.48 -16.72 -2.38
CA ASN A 644 -10.45 -17.48 -1.67
C ASN A 644 -9.28 -17.86 -2.58
N ALA A 645 -9.34 -17.46 -3.86
CA ALA A 645 -8.29 -17.77 -4.83
C ALA A 645 -8.18 -16.71 -5.94
N LEU A 646 -7.02 -16.67 -6.57
CA LEU A 646 -6.76 -15.96 -7.81
C LEU A 646 -6.63 -16.99 -8.94
N VAL A 647 -7.55 -16.97 -9.90
CA VAL A 647 -7.48 -17.81 -11.10
C VAL A 647 -6.48 -17.18 -12.06
N CYS A 648 -5.43 -17.92 -12.41
CA CYS A 648 -4.36 -17.46 -13.29
C CYS A 648 -4.74 -17.68 -14.74
N LEU A 649 -5.15 -16.61 -15.42
CA LEU A 649 -5.47 -16.63 -16.84
C LEU A 649 -4.29 -16.04 -17.62
N PRO A 650 -3.73 -16.77 -18.62
CA PRO A 650 -2.67 -16.25 -19.46
C PRO A 650 -3.18 -15.08 -20.33
N ALA A 651 -2.26 -14.30 -20.88
CA ALA A 651 -2.59 -13.27 -21.86
C ALA A 651 -3.23 -13.91 -23.11
N GLY A 652 -4.30 -13.30 -23.63
CA GLY A 652 -4.95 -13.77 -24.84
C GLY A 652 -6.29 -13.10 -25.10
N ASN A 653 -6.82 -13.31 -26.30
CA ASN A 653 -8.11 -12.79 -26.71
C ASN A 653 -9.16 -13.91 -26.89
N VAL A 654 -8.86 -15.11 -26.39
CA VAL A 654 -9.71 -16.30 -26.50
C VAL A 654 -10.40 -16.56 -25.16
N THR A 655 -11.61 -17.08 -25.19
CA THR A 655 -12.34 -17.50 -23.99
C THR A 655 -11.88 -18.90 -23.56
N LYS A 656 -11.42 -19.02 -22.31
CA LYS A 656 -11.24 -20.32 -21.64
C LYS A 656 -12.62 -20.90 -21.36
N LYS A 657 -12.81 -22.18 -21.68
CA LYS A 657 -14.09 -22.85 -21.59
C LYS A 657 -14.33 -23.49 -20.24
N LYS A 658 -15.60 -23.64 -19.87
CA LYS A 658 -16.01 -24.53 -18.79
C LYS A 658 -15.34 -25.90 -18.97
N GLY A 659 -14.77 -26.44 -17.90
CA GLY A 659 -14.04 -27.71 -17.92
C GLY A 659 -12.55 -27.60 -18.22
N ASP A 660 -12.05 -26.45 -18.69
CA ASP A 660 -10.60 -26.24 -18.86
C ASP A 660 -9.88 -26.24 -17.51
N LYS A 661 -8.70 -26.86 -17.48
CA LYS A 661 -7.78 -26.77 -16.33
C LYS A 661 -7.03 -25.46 -16.34
N VAL A 662 -6.92 -24.87 -15.17
CA VAL A 662 -6.19 -23.62 -14.93
C VAL A 662 -5.45 -23.69 -13.60
N ASP A 663 -4.35 -22.95 -13.51
CA ASP A 663 -3.68 -22.72 -12.23
C ASP A 663 -4.46 -21.71 -11.40
N VAL A 664 -4.52 -21.94 -10.10
CA VAL A 664 -5.09 -21.03 -9.12
C VAL A 664 -4.13 -20.84 -7.96
N LEU A 665 -4.07 -19.63 -7.43
CA LEU A 665 -3.31 -19.27 -6.24
C LEU A 665 -4.29 -19.15 -5.07
N LEU A 666 -4.11 -19.96 -4.04
CA LEU A 666 -5.02 -19.99 -2.89
C LEU A 666 -4.70 -18.86 -1.91
N MET A 667 -5.64 -17.94 -1.70
CA MET A 667 -5.52 -16.86 -0.72
C MET A 667 -5.93 -17.29 0.68
N SER A 668 -6.86 -18.25 0.79
CA SER A 668 -7.33 -18.81 2.05
C SER A 668 -7.79 -20.27 1.87
N ALA A 669 -8.33 -20.89 2.92
CA ALA A 669 -8.78 -22.27 2.88
C ALA A 669 -9.78 -22.55 1.75
N ILE A 670 -9.68 -23.75 1.18
CA ILE A 670 -10.63 -24.25 0.18
C ILE A 670 -11.97 -24.51 0.88
N ARG A 671 -13.06 -24.08 0.27
CA ARG A 671 -14.40 -24.34 0.77
C ARG A 671 -14.82 -25.76 0.38
N GLY A 672 -15.26 -26.55 1.36
CA GLY A 672 -16.02 -27.76 1.10
C GLY A 672 -17.45 -27.43 0.65
N LEU A 673 -18.13 -28.38 0.02
CA LEU A 673 -19.56 -28.31 -0.28
C LEU A 673 -20.37 -28.52 1.00
#